data_16147328c54124a02cf55ae0b7fddd52
#
_entry.id   16147328c54124a02cf55ae0b7fddd52
#
_cell.length_a   1.000
_cell.length_b   1.000
_cell.length_c   1.000
_cell.angle_alpha   90.00
_cell.angle_beta   90.00
_cell.angle_gamma   90.00
#
_symmetry.space_group_name_H-M   'P 1'
#
loop_
_entity.id
_entity.type
_entity.pdbx_description
1 polymer ?
#
loop_
_entity_poly.entity_id
_entity_poly.type
_entity_poly.pdbx_seq_one_letter_code
_entity_poly.pdbx_strand_id
1 'polypeptide(L)'
;DDGLTPMMRQFYSFKEANPDALLLFRCGDFYETYADDAVEAAKILGITLTRRSNGKNANGAACEMAGFPYHALDTYLPKLIRAGKRVAICDQLEDPKLTKTLVKRGVTELVTPGVSMDDTVLNYKENNFLAAVHMTKTACGVSFLDISTGEFLVGEGTSDYVEKLLVSFQPKEVLHDRQMKREFEDRFGNRWCTFQLDDWMFTEQSSRQKLLKHFGTQSLKGFGVEHLTLGVVAAGVIMQYLEMTQHTHIGHITSLRRIEEDRYVRLDKFTIRSLELLGSMQEDGSSLLDVIDRTTTAMGARMLKRWTVFPLRDVATIGKRLDVVETFFRKPDFRQVIDEQLHRIGDIERIISKVAVGRVSPREVVQMKLALQALVPVKSACLSSDCEEIRSMGDRLNLCESLRDRIEREIQSDPPLLVAKGDVIASGYSEELDELRSISRGGRDYLLKIQEEEAAKTGIQSLKVGYNNVFGYYLEVRNTYKDAVPQEWIRKQTLANAERYITQELKEYEEKIMGADEKILALESRLFNELVTDMAEFVPQIQINANIIARIDCLLSFAKAAEEHHYVRPVVADDALLEIQAGRHPVIETQLPVGEQYVPNDIKLDTQKQQIMIITGPNMAGKSALLRQTALITLMAQMGSFVPADSARIGLVDKIFTRVGASDNISLGESTFMVEMTEASDILNNVTPRSLVLFDELGRGTSTYDGISIAWAIVEYLHQHSGAQARTLFATHYHELNEMEKHFERIKNYNVSVKEVNGKVIFLRKLMPGGSEHSFGIHVAEIAGMPKSIVSRANAILRQLEADNAGVGVDESGAEASAEAPSENAAAMTVTSVKRRKGGKLSTRNIASQSSVQGVQLSFFQLDDPVLCQIRDEIIGLDINNLTPVEALNKLNEIKKIVTGRS
;
A
#
# COMPACT_ATOMS: atom_id res chain seq x y z
N ASP A 1 28.87 -39.79 8.92
CA ASP A 1 27.88 -39.98 10.01
C ASP A 1 27.91 -38.74 10.91
N ASP A 2 27.13 -37.73 10.56
CA ASP A 2 27.21 -36.38 11.13
C ASP A 2 26.72 -36.23 12.57
N GLY A 3 26.52 -37.35 13.28
CA GLY A 3 26.02 -37.29 14.68
C GLY A 3 24.60 -36.80 14.87
N LEU A 4 23.92 -36.40 13.80
CA LEU A 4 22.55 -35.84 13.82
C LEU A 4 21.50 -36.96 14.04
N THR A 5 20.43 -36.62 14.75
CA THR A 5 19.26 -37.50 14.87
C THR A 5 18.57 -37.63 13.49
N PRO A 6 17.90 -38.77 13.20
CA PRO A 6 17.20 -38.95 11.92
C PRO A 6 16.20 -37.82 11.60
N MET A 7 15.55 -37.26 12.60
CA MET A 7 14.63 -36.14 12.47
C MET A 7 15.36 -34.87 12.08
N MET A 8 16.51 -34.57 12.68
CA MET A 8 17.30 -33.37 12.32
C MET A 8 17.90 -33.46 10.92
N ARG A 9 18.29 -34.68 10.46
CA ARG A 9 18.70 -34.87 9.06
C ARG A 9 17.56 -34.53 8.10
N GLN A 10 16.36 -34.94 8.43
CA GLN A 10 15.16 -34.60 7.64
C GLN A 10 14.92 -33.09 7.62
N PHE A 11 15.05 -32.40 8.77
CA PHE A 11 14.95 -30.95 8.85
C PHE A 11 15.99 -30.25 7.96
N TYR A 12 17.27 -30.58 8.09
CA TYR A 12 18.32 -29.96 7.29
C TYR A 12 18.20 -30.23 5.81
N SER A 13 17.73 -31.42 5.40
CA SER A 13 17.45 -31.71 4.00
C SER A 13 16.38 -30.81 3.40
N PHE A 14 15.31 -30.50 4.14
CA PHE A 14 14.30 -29.52 3.68
C PHE A 14 14.81 -28.10 3.72
N LYS A 15 15.66 -27.76 4.69
CA LYS A 15 16.27 -26.42 4.78
C LYS A 15 17.25 -26.18 3.63
N GLU A 16 18.05 -27.16 3.24
CA GLU A 16 18.92 -27.09 2.06
C GLU A 16 18.13 -26.90 0.75
N ALA A 17 16.95 -27.54 0.66
CA ALA A 17 16.06 -27.35 -0.48
C ALA A 17 15.37 -25.96 -0.49
N ASN A 18 15.25 -25.31 0.67
CA ASN A 18 14.58 -24.01 0.84
C ASN A 18 15.44 -23.08 1.71
N PRO A 19 16.64 -22.69 1.27
CA PRO A 19 17.62 -21.97 2.11
C PRO A 19 17.13 -20.61 2.54
N ASP A 20 16.33 -19.94 1.70
CA ASP A 20 15.84 -18.58 1.89
C ASP A 20 14.48 -18.51 2.63
N ALA A 21 13.91 -19.66 3.01
CA ALA A 21 12.66 -19.74 3.73
C ALA A 21 12.84 -20.14 5.19
N LEU A 22 12.09 -19.53 6.10
CA LEU A 22 11.96 -19.97 7.47
C LEU A 22 11.18 -21.30 7.47
N LEU A 23 11.76 -22.37 7.97
CA LEU A 23 11.16 -23.70 7.93
C LEU A 23 10.37 -23.98 9.22
N LEU A 24 9.05 -24.10 9.09
CA LEU A 24 8.16 -24.59 10.14
C LEU A 24 8.01 -26.12 9.99
N PHE A 25 8.61 -26.87 10.88
CA PHE A 25 8.73 -28.30 10.80
C PHE A 25 7.79 -28.99 11.80
N ARG A 26 6.82 -29.76 11.33
CA ARG A 26 5.82 -30.43 12.17
C ARG A 26 6.43 -31.55 13.00
N CYS A 27 6.37 -31.41 14.33
CA CYS A 27 6.80 -32.40 15.31
C CYS A 27 5.64 -32.71 16.27
N GLY A 28 4.86 -33.75 15.98
CA GLY A 28 3.66 -34.07 16.76
C GLY A 28 2.65 -32.92 16.75
N ASP A 29 2.38 -32.38 17.94
CA ASP A 29 1.39 -31.29 18.10
C ASP A 29 1.99 -29.87 17.97
N PHE A 30 3.27 -29.75 17.52
CA PHE A 30 3.96 -28.47 17.39
C PHE A 30 4.52 -28.28 15.97
N TYR A 31 4.58 -27.02 15.53
CA TYR A 31 5.54 -26.56 14.54
C TYR A 31 6.78 -26.07 15.26
N GLU A 32 7.92 -26.68 14.95
CA GLU A 32 9.22 -26.33 15.51
C GLU A 32 10.13 -25.78 14.41
N THR A 33 10.98 -24.84 14.77
CA THR A 33 12.01 -24.29 13.90
C THR A 33 13.35 -24.27 14.65
N TYR A 34 14.48 -24.35 13.91
CA TYR A 34 15.79 -24.59 14.52
C TYR A 34 16.85 -23.63 13.98
N ALA A 35 17.97 -23.50 14.68
CA ALA A 35 19.12 -22.69 14.35
C ALA A 35 18.71 -21.20 14.12
N ASP A 36 19.22 -20.56 13.06
CA ASP A 36 18.97 -19.15 12.75
C ASP A 36 17.47 -18.86 12.55
N ASP A 37 16.72 -19.80 11.95
CA ASP A 37 15.29 -19.67 11.79
C ASP A 37 14.57 -19.58 13.15
N ALA A 38 15.05 -20.31 14.18
CA ALA A 38 14.47 -20.24 15.52
C ALA A 38 14.71 -18.88 16.18
N VAL A 39 15.91 -18.32 16.04
CA VAL A 39 16.26 -17.00 16.58
C VAL A 39 15.38 -15.93 15.93
N GLU A 40 15.24 -16.00 14.64
CA GLU A 40 14.44 -15.04 13.86
C GLU A 40 12.95 -15.17 14.17
N ALA A 41 12.42 -16.39 14.17
CA ALA A 41 11.02 -16.65 14.53
C ALA A 41 10.70 -16.19 15.96
N ALA A 42 11.55 -16.49 16.94
CA ALA A 42 11.36 -16.07 18.32
C ALA A 42 11.29 -14.55 18.45
N LYS A 43 12.15 -13.82 17.73
CA LYS A 43 12.17 -12.35 17.71
C LYS A 43 10.88 -11.76 17.12
N ILE A 44 10.41 -12.29 15.99
CA ILE A 44 9.22 -11.77 15.29
C ILE A 44 7.93 -12.13 16.01
N LEU A 45 7.83 -13.37 16.49
CA LEU A 45 6.61 -13.91 17.10
C LEU A 45 6.47 -13.57 18.60
N GLY A 46 7.56 -13.18 19.24
CA GLY A 46 7.58 -12.96 20.69
C GLY A 46 7.46 -14.27 21.49
N ILE A 47 7.91 -15.43 20.95
CA ILE A 47 7.88 -16.74 21.59
C ILE A 47 9.23 -17.09 22.21
N THR A 48 9.23 -18.03 23.15
CA THR A 48 10.42 -18.42 23.90
C THR A 48 11.43 -19.15 23.00
N LEU A 49 12.66 -18.65 22.96
CA LEU A 49 13.79 -19.36 22.35
C LEU A 49 14.36 -20.35 23.37
N THR A 50 14.42 -21.61 22.99
CA THR A 50 14.95 -22.71 23.79
C THR A 50 16.15 -23.36 23.10
N ARG A 51 16.77 -24.35 23.73
CA ARG A 51 17.88 -25.13 23.15
C ARG A 51 17.56 -26.60 23.16
N ARG A 52 17.83 -27.28 22.06
CA ARG A 52 17.65 -28.74 21.91
C ARG A 52 18.97 -29.41 21.57
N SER A 53 19.25 -30.59 22.18
CA SER A 53 20.40 -31.38 21.85
C SER A 53 20.18 -32.13 20.51
N ASN A 54 21.09 -31.97 19.56
CA ASN A 54 20.96 -32.51 18.20
C ASN A 54 21.55 -33.92 18.02
N GLY A 55 22.20 -34.50 19.02
CA GLY A 55 22.91 -35.80 18.90
C GLY A 55 22.59 -36.82 20.00
N LYS A 56 22.86 -38.10 19.70
CA LYS A 56 22.74 -39.21 20.69
C LYS A 56 23.86 -39.23 21.72
N ASN A 57 24.99 -38.55 21.47
CA ASN A 57 26.15 -38.48 22.34
C ASN A 57 26.25 -37.14 23.03
N ALA A 58 26.82 -37.13 24.23
CA ALA A 58 26.95 -35.92 25.09
C ALA A 58 27.74 -34.74 24.47
N ASN A 59 28.34 -34.92 23.30
CA ASN A 59 29.06 -33.88 22.53
C ASN A 59 28.26 -33.27 21.33
N GLY A 60 26.97 -33.60 21.20
CA GLY A 60 26.11 -32.93 20.18
C GLY A 60 25.91 -31.46 20.52
N ALA A 61 26.33 -30.56 19.64
CA ALA A 61 26.10 -29.13 19.81
C ALA A 61 24.60 -28.87 20.00
N ALA A 62 24.24 -28.13 21.04
CA ALA A 62 22.86 -27.69 21.26
C ALA A 62 22.49 -26.69 20.17
N CYS A 63 21.32 -26.89 19.56
CA CYS A 63 20.76 -26.00 18.54
C CYS A 63 19.62 -25.15 19.16
N GLU A 64 19.57 -23.90 18.84
CA GLU A 64 18.45 -23.02 19.16
C GLU A 64 17.17 -23.61 18.56
N MET A 65 16.07 -23.52 19.28
CA MET A 65 14.76 -24.02 18.90
C MET A 65 13.68 -23.06 19.38
N ALA A 66 12.71 -22.80 18.52
CA ALA A 66 11.47 -22.12 18.87
C ALA A 66 10.31 -22.92 18.28
N GLY A 67 9.13 -22.84 18.88
CA GLY A 67 7.98 -23.57 18.37
C GLY A 67 6.68 -23.10 19.01
N PHE A 68 5.59 -23.44 18.35
CA PHE A 68 4.23 -23.17 18.80
C PHE A 68 3.29 -24.35 18.44
N PRO A 69 2.14 -24.48 19.11
CA PRO A 69 1.19 -25.55 18.81
C PRO A 69 0.69 -25.47 17.36
N TYR A 70 0.58 -26.61 16.67
CA TYR A 70 0.22 -26.64 15.25
C TYR A 70 -1.12 -25.97 14.93
N HIS A 71 -2.10 -26.07 15.84
CA HIS A 71 -3.41 -25.44 15.69
C HIS A 71 -3.37 -23.91 15.81
N ALA A 72 -2.22 -23.33 16.21
CA ALA A 72 -2.01 -21.90 16.28
C ALA A 72 -1.30 -21.33 15.02
N LEU A 73 -1.14 -22.12 13.96
CA LEU A 73 -0.50 -21.71 12.71
C LEU A 73 -1.14 -20.41 12.18
N ASP A 74 -2.47 -20.34 12.12
CA ASP A 74 -3.24 -19.19 11.62
C ASP A 74 -3.00 -17.91 12.45
N THR A 75 -2.49 -18.02 13.67
CA THR A 75 -2.15 -16.88 14.53
C THR A 75 -0.71 -16.38 14.30
N TYR A 76 0.23 -17.31 14.05
CA TYR A 76 1.66 -17.01 13.99
C TYR A 76 2.18 -16.82 12.58
N LEU A 77 1.70 -17.58 11.59
CA LEU A 77 2.09 -17.46 10.18
C LEU A 77 1.89 -16.03 9.63
N PRO A 78 0.76 -15.35 9.87
CA PRO A 78 0.57 -13.98 9.39
C PRO A 78 1.62 -12.99 9.91
N LYS A 79 2.11 -13.17 11.13
CA LYS A 79 3.14 -12.29 11.72
C LYS A 79 4.48 -12.44 11.00
N LEU A 80 4.86 -13.68 10.64
CA LEU A 80 6.06 -13.96 9.87
C LEU A 80 5.98 -13.37 8.47
N ILE A 81 4.86 -13.59 7.78
CA ILE A 81 4.64 -13.10 6.41
C ILE A 81 4.62 -11.55 6.38
N ARG A 82 3.93 -10.90 7.33
CA ARG A 82 3.92 -9.43 7.45
C ARG A 82 5.30 -8.84 7.78
N ALA A 83 6.15 -9.61 8.44
CA ALA A 83 7.56 -9.25 8.65
C ALA A 83 8.44 -9.48 7.40
N GLY A 84 7.84 -9.81 6.25
CA GLY A 84 8.55 -10.01 4.99
C GLY A 84 9.26 -11.36 4.87
N LYS A 85 8.91 -12.36 5.73
CA LYS A 85 9.55 -13.68 5.70
C LYS A 85 8.82 -14.63 4.76
N ARG A 86 9.60 -15.43 4.04
CA ARG A 86 9.13 -16.58 3.32
C ARG A 86 9.10 -17.77 4.28
N VAL A 87 8.03 -18.53 4.29
CA VAL A 87 7.82 -19.61 5.27
C VAL A 87 7.50 -20.91 4.54
N ALA A 88 8.35 -21.92 4.72
CA ALA A 88 8.09 -23.26 4.24
C ALA A 88 7.39 -24.08 5.34
N ILE A 89 6.19 -24.55 5.05
CA ILE A 89 5.40 -25.38 5.97
C ILE A 89 5.69 -26.84 5.64
N CYS A 90 6.28 -27.56 6.61
CA CYS A 90 6.62 -28.95 6.47
C CYS A 90 5.73 -29.79 7.38
N ASP A 91 4.80 -30.53 6.79
CA ASP A 91 3.85 -31.36 7.48
C ASP A 91 4.20 -32.86 7.45
N GLN A 92 3.55 -33.62 8.34
CA GLN A 92 3.60 -35.08 8.39
C GLN A 92 2.67 -35.62 7.30
N LEU A 93 3.22 -36.42 6.36
CA LEU A 93 2.47 -37.03 5.26
C LEU A 93 1.86 -38.40 5.64
N GLU A 94 2.18 -38.91 6.84
CA GLU A 94 1.73 -40.20 7.34
C GLU A 94 1.22 -40.05 8.78
N ASP A 95 0.23 -40.85 9.16
CA ASP A 95 -0.25 -40.89 10.55
C ASP A 95 0.82 -41.46 11.49
N PRO A 96 1.30 -40.70 12.47
CA PRO A 96 2.27 -41.16 13.44
C PRO A 96 1.87 -42.42 14.21
N LYS A 97 0.56 -42.69 14.37
CA LYS A 97 0.02 -43.85 15.07
C LYS A 97 0.14 -45.15 14.29
N LEU A 98 0.21 -45.02 12.96
CA LEU A 98 0.29 -46.18 12.04
C LEU A 98 1.73 -46.52 11.63
N THR A 99 2.69 -45.65 11.89
CA THR A 99 4.07 -45.76 11.42
C THR A 99 5.00 -46.17 12.53
N LYS A 100 5.72 -47.34 12.34
CA LYS A 100 6.72 -47.83 13.28
C LYS A 100 8.13 -47.22 13.08
N THR A 101 8.31 -46.48 12.01
CA THR A 101 9.55 -45.82 11.61
C THR A 101 9.45 -44.32 11.77
N LEU A 102 10.48 -43.59 11.33
CA LEU A 102 10.42 -42.12 11.25
C LEU A 102 9.29 -41.68 10.31
N VAL A 103 8.36 -40.84 10.81
CA VAL A 103 7.24 -40.31 10.04
C VAL A 103 7.77 -39.54 8.85
N LYS A 104 7.24 -39.87 7.67
CA LYS A 104 7.58 -39.16 6.44
C LYS A 104 6.95 -37.75 6.46
N ARG A 105 7.74 -36.75 6.12
CA ARG A 105 7.36 -35.37 6.05
C ARG A 105 7.63 -34.80 4.68
N GLY A 106 6.99 -33.70 4.34
CA GLY A 106 7.24 -32.96 3.09
C GLY A 106 6.84 -31.51 3.26
N VAL A 107 7.47 -30.63 2.48
CA VAL A 107 7.02 -29.23 2.36
C VAL A 107 5.70 -29.25 1.59
N THR A 108 4.62 -28.91 2.29
CA THR A 108 3.26 -28.92 1.73
C THR A 108 2.92 -27.58 1.10
N GLU A 109 3.53 -26.49 1.60
CA GLU A 109 3.29 -25.15 1.10
C GLU A 109 4.50 -24.25 1.38
N LEU A 110 4.80 -23.36 0.43
CA LEU A 110 5.75 -22.26 0.61
C LEU A 110 4.97 -20.94 0.54
N VAL A 111 4.70 -20.35 1.69
CA VAL A 111 3.98 -19.10 1.80
C VAL A 111 4.96 -17.93 1.76
N THR A 112 4.69 -16.96 0.91
CA THR A 112 5.51 -15.76 0.75
C THR A 112 4.66 -14.49 0.85
N PRO A 113 5.25 -13.31 1.09
CA PRO A 113 4.48 -12.06 1.17
C PRO A 113 3.63 -11.78 -0.06
N GLY A 114 4.12 -12.12 -1.26
CA GLY A 114 3.42 -11.90 -2.53
C GLY A 114 2.45 -13.01 -2.93
N VAL A 115 2.58 -14.21 -2.32
CA VAL A 115 1.79 -15.38 -2.70
C VAL A 115 1.07 -15.92 -1.47
N SER A 116 -0.04 -15.30 -1.11
CA SER A 116 -0.89 -15.75 -0.01
C SER A 116 -2.36 -15.65 -0.43
N MET A 117 -3.14 -16.65 -0.03
CA MET A 117 -4.60 -16.69 -0.18
C MET A 117 -5.32 -16.73 1.17
N ASP A 118 -4.58 -16.68 2.26
CA ASP A 118 -5.11 -16.75 3.61
C ASP A 118 -5.63 -15.37 4.07
N ASP A 119 -6.91 -15.30 4.42
CA ASP A 119 -7.56 -14.06 4.88
C ASP A 119 -6.92 -13.48 6.15
N THR A 120 -6.25 -14.29 6.97
CA THR A 120 -5.54 -13.82 8.16
C THR A 120 -4.28 -13.03 7.82
N VAL A 121 -3.70 -13.29 6.65
CA VAL A 121 -2.54 -12.57 6.09
C VAL A 121 -2.96 -11.35 5.31
N LEU A 122 -4.03 -11.48 4.52
CA LEU A 122 -4.49 -10.48 3.57
C LEU A 122 -5.20 -9.30 4.25
N ASN A 123 -4.96 -8.09 3.72
CA ASN A 123 -5.84 -6.96 3.99
C ASN A 123 -7.04 -7.03 3.02
N TYR A 124 -8.25 -6.98 3.54
CA TYR A 124 -9.46 -7.11 2.72
C TYR A 124 -9.67 -5.93 1.74
N LYS A 125 -9.21 -4.73 2.09
CA LYS A 125 -9.32 -3.52 1.25
C LYS A 125 -8.13 -3.35 0.27
N GLU A 126 -7.12 -4.21 0.30
CA GLU A 126 -5.94 -4.10 -0.53
C GLU A 126 -5.71 -5.32 -1.39
N ASN A 127 -5.13 -5.11 -2.57
CA ASN A 127 -4.56 -6.18 -3.36
C ASN A 127 -3.26 -6.70 -2.73
N ASN A 128 -2.97 -7.98 -2.93
CA ASN A 128 -1.73 -8.63 -2.52
C ASN A 128 -0.87 -8.94 -3.73
N PHE A 129 -0.30 -7.91 -4.35
CA PHE A 129 0.46 -8.09 -5.57
C PHE A 129 1.84 -8.73 -5.33
N LEU A 130 2.12 -9.77 -6.09
CA LEU A 130 3.44 -10.24 -6.45
C LEU A 130 3.85 -9.52 -7.73
N ALA A 131 5.04 -8.93 -7.79
CA ALA A 131 5.57 -8.33 -9.00
C ALA A 131 6.80 -9.09 -9.50
N ALA A 132 7.04 -9.06 -10.81
CA ALA A 132 8.32 -9.44 -11.40
C ALA A 132 8.82 -8.33 -12.31
N VAL A 133 10.12 -8.04 -12.25
CA VAL A 133 10.76 -7.01 -13.07
C VAL A 133 11.87 -7.65 -13.88
N HIS A 134 11.78 -7.50 -15.20
CA HIS A 134 12.84 -7.87 -16.13
C HIS A 134 13.48 -6.63 -16.72
N MET A 135 14.80 -6.47 -16.57
CA MET A 135 15.53 -5.26 -16.93
C MET A 135 16.46 -5.50 -18.09
N THR A 136 16.54 -4.49 -18.96
CA THR A 136 17.60 -4.34 -19.97
C THR A 136 18.30 -3.00 -19.78
N LYS A 137 19.29 -2.68 -20.60
CA LYS A 137 19.99 -1.39 -20.51
C LYS A 137 19.09 -0.19 -20.77
N THR A 138 18.05 -0.33 -21.61
CA THR A 138 17.25 0.77 -22.12
C THR A 138 15.76 0.72 -21.71
N ALA A 139 15.26 -0.45 -21.34
CA ALA A 139 13.86 -0.65 -21.03
C ALA A 139 13.68 -1.72 -19.95
N CYS A 140 12.52 -1.71 -19.30
CA CYS A 140 12.12 -2.69 -18.30
C CYS A 140 10.72 -3.22 -18.60
N GLY A 141 10.54 -4.53 -18.38
CA GLY A 141 9.22 -5.16 -18.32
C GLY A 141 8.81 -5.41 -16.88
N VAL A 142 7.55 -5.25 -16.58
CA VAL A 142 7.00 -5.54 -15.25
C VAL A 142 5.68 -6.27 -15.37
N SER A 143 5.45 -7.16 -14.43
CA SER A 143 4.15 -7.82 -14.31
C SER A 143 3.72 -7.87 -12.84
N PHE A 144 2.41 -7.81 -12.60
CA PHE A 144 1.79 -7.85 -11.28
C PHE A 144 0.73 -8.93 -11.25
N LEU A 145 0.76 -9.79 -10.25
CA LEU A 145 -0.27 -10.80 -10.01
C LEU A 145 -0.77 -10.71 -8.59
N ASP A 146 -2.08 -10.62 -8.41
CA ASP A 146 -2.75 -10.88 -7.15
C ASP A 146 -3.40 -12.27 -7.22
N ILE A 147 -2.75 -13.26 -6.59
CA ILE A 147 -3.24 -14.64 -6.61
C ILE A 147 -4.58 -14.78 -5.89
N SER A 148 -4.89 -13.90 -4.93
CA SER A 148 -6.14 -13.97 -4.17
C SER A 148 -7.37 -13.52 -4.97
N THR A 149 -7.16 -12.77 -6.07
CA THR A 149 -8.23 -12.26 -6.94
C THR A 149 -8.13 -12.77 -8.37
N GLY A 150 -6.97 -13.31 -8.77
CA GLY A 150 -6.70 -13.71 -10.15
C GLY A 150 -6.37 -12.55 -11.09
N GLU A 151 -6.16 -11.34 -10.56
CA GLU A 151 -5.81 -10.19 -11.38
C GLU A 151 -4.35 -10.26 -11.83
N PHE A 152 -4.12 -10.28 -13.14
CA PHE A 152 -2.80 -10.41 -13.74
C PHE A 152 -2.57 -9.29 -14.75
N LEU A 153 -1.59 -8.43 -14.47
CA LEU A 153 -1.29 -7.21 -15.22
C LEU A 153 0.13 -7.23 -15.75
N VAL A 154 0.36 -6.61 -16.92
CA VAL A 154 1.68 -6.52 -17.54
C VAL A 154 1.90 -5.15 -18.16
N GLY A 155 3.12 -4.64 -18.02
CA GLY A 155 3.57 -3.38 -18.61
C GLY A 155 5.01 -3.46 -19.08
N GLU A 156 5.40 -2.56 -19.98
CA GLU A 156 6.75 -2.41 -20.48
C GLU A 156 7.01 -0.94 -20.76
N GLY A 157 8.20 -0.44 -20.41
CA GLY A 157 8.55 0.94 -20.60
C GLY A 157 9.93 1.30 -20.03
N THR A 158 10.14 2.59 -19.76
CA THR A 158 11.35 3.09 -19.11
C THR A 158 11.43 2.65 -17.64
N SER A 159 12.62 2.75 -17.03
CA SER A 159 12.78 2.49 -15.58
C SER A 159 11.86 3.36 -14.73
N ASP A 160 11.70 4.65 -15.07
CA ASP A 160 10.83 5.59 -14.35
C ASP A 160 9.36 5.19 -14.42
N TYR A 161 8.92 4.70 -15.59
CA TYR A 161 7.57 4.17 -15.77
C TYR A 161 7.34 2.93 -14.90
N VAL A 162 8.28 1.99 -14.90
CA VAL A 162 8.18 0.78 -14.07
C VAL A 162 8.25 1.13 -12.58
N GLU A 163 9.11 2.08 -12.16
CA GLU A 163 9.14 2.56 -10.78
C GLU A 163 7.78 3.17 -10.37
N LYS A 164 7.18 4.00 -11.22
CA LYS A 164 5.83 4.52 -11.00
C LYS A 164 4.83 3.40 -10.77
N LEU A 165 4.83 2.36 -11.60
CA LEU A 165 3.92 1.23 -11.44
C LEU A 165 4.16 0.48 -10.12
N LEU A 166 5.41 0.24 -9.74
CA LEU A 166 5.75 -0.37 -8.45
C LEU A 166 5.21 0.46 -7.27
N VAL A 167 5.37 1.79 -7.33
CA VAL A 167 4.84 2.70 -6.30
C VAL A 167 3.32 2.70 -6.27
N SER A 168 2.66 2.66 -7.43
CA SER A 168 1.20 2.70 -7.54
C SER A 168 0.53 1.40 -7.10
N PHE A 169 1.10 0.24 -7.46
CA PHE A 169 0.55 -1.08 -7.12
C PHE A 169 1.01 -1.59 -5.75
N GLN A 170 2.10 -1.05 -5.20
CA GLN A 170 2.65 -1.40 -3.88
C GLN A 170 2.77 -2.92 -3.68
N PRO A 171 3.52 -3.65 -4.56
CA PRO A 171 3.63 -5.08 -4.44
C PRO A 171 4.23 -5.49 -3.09
N LYS A 172 3.75 -6.59 -2.54
CA LYS A 172 4.25 -7.14 -1.27
C LYS A 172 5.57 -7.90 -1.46
N GLU A 173 5.84 -8.34 -2.67
CA GLU A 173 7.06 -9.03 -3.05
C GLU A 173 7.43 -8.71 -4.50
N VAL A 174 8.72 -8.52 -4.79
CA VAL A 174 9.23 -8.22 -6.15
C VAL A 174 10.30 -9.23 -6.53
N LEU A 175 10.07 -9.91 -7.65
CA LEU A 175 11.00 -10.87 -8.24
C LEU A 175 11.90 -10.17 -9.24
N HIS A 176 13.19 -10.46 -9.19
CA HIS A 176 14.16 -9.99 -10.19
C HIS A 176 15.29 -10.99 -10.39
N ASP A 177 16.03 -10.81 -11.48
CA ASP A 177 17.22 -11.61 -11.78
C ASP A 177 18.30 -11.37 -10.73
N ARG A 178 18.89 -12.47 -10.23
CA ARG A 178 19.99 -12.46 -9.25
C ARG A 178 21.21 -11.68 -9.74
N GLN A 179 21.52 -11.80 -11.01
CA GLN A 179 22.68 -11.11 -11.61
C GLN A 179 22.47 -9.59 -11.69
N MET A 180 21.21 -9.14 -11.77
CA MET A 180 20.82 -7.74 -11.90
C MET A 180 20.53 -7.05 -10.56
N LYS A 181 20.86 -7.68 -9.41
CA LYS A 181 20.55 -7.15 -8.08
C LYS A 181 20.99 -5.71 -7.87
N ARG A 182 22.26 -5.41 -8.17
CA ARG A 182 22.81 -4.05 -7.98
C ARG A 182 22.08 -3.03 -8.86
N GLU A 183 21.84 -3.38 -10.11
CA GLU A 183 21.15 -2.51 -11.05
C GLU A 183 19.67 -2.31 -10.66
N PHE A 184 19.04 -3.32 -10.06
CA PHE A 184 17.70 -3.18 -9.49
C PHE A 184 17.69 -2.21 -8.29
N GLU A 185 18.63 -2.38 -7.35
CA GLU A 185 18.78 -1.50 -6.19
C GLU A 185 19.12 -0.06 -6.59
N ASP A 186 19.97 0.14 -7.59
CA ASP A 186 20.33 1.46 -8.12
C ASP A 186 19.15 2.17 -8.81
N ARG A 187 18.29 1.42 -9.54
CA ARG A 187 17.13 1.99 -10.27
C ARG A 187 15.89 2.16 -9.42
N PHE A 188 15.58 1.21 -8.52
CA PHE A 188 14.31 1.14 -7.79
C PHE A 188 14.46 1.28 -6.27
N GLY A 189 15.70 1.31 -5.75
CA GLY A 189 15.99 1.42 -4.32
C GLY A 189 15.75 0.11 -3.55
N ASN A 190 16.00 0.15 -2.23
CA ASN A 190 16.01 -1.03 -1.33
C ASN A 190 14.73 -1.19 -0.50
N ARG A 191 13.69 -0.42 -0.81
CA ARG A 191 12.42 -0.40 -0.02
C ARG A 191 11.51 -1.61 -0.24
N TRP A 192 11.81 -2.42 -1.25
CA TRP A 192 10.97 -3.54 -1.66
C TRP A 192 11.38 -4.84 -0.97
N CYS A 193 10.41 -5.67 -0.61
CA CYS A 193 10.70 -7.06 -0.28
C CYS A 193 11.01 -7.80 -1.57
N THR A 194 12.30 -8.08 -1.83
CA THR A 194 12.73 -8.68 -3.09
C THR A 194 13.10 -10.15 -2.93
N PHE A 195 12.86 -10.92 -3.98
CA PHE A 195 13.38 -12.27 -4.12
C PHE A 195 14.10 -12.44 -5.46
N GLN A 196 15.30 -13.05 -5.41
CA GLN A 196 16.18 -13.19 -6.55
C GLN A 196 16.03 -14.57 -7.17
N LEU A 197 15.80 -14.59 -8.47
CA LEU A 197 15.68 -15.80 -9.27
C LEU A 197 16.86 -15.92 -10.23
N ASP A 198 17.10 -17.13 -10.70
CA ASP A 198 18.18 -17.41 -11.62
C ASP A 198 17.86 -16.88 -13.04
N ASP A 199 18.87 -16.43 -13.77
CA ASP A 199 18.80 -15.79 -15.07
C ASP A 199 18.07 -16.62 -16.15
N TRP A 200 18.20 -17.96 -16.12
CA TRP A 200 17.55 -18.85 -17.07
C TRP A 200 16.00 -18.75 -17.02
N MET A 201 15.44 -18.31 -15.91
CA MET A 201 14.00 -18.08 -15.76
C MET A 201 13.51 -16.85 -16.54
N PHE A 202 14.40 -15.89 -16.81
CA PHE A 202 14.11 -14.65 -17.53
C PHE A 202 14.30 -14.78 -19.04
N THR A 203 13.86 -15.90 -19.61
CA THR A 203 13.96 -16.14 -21.06
C THR A 203 12.61 -16.00 -21.73
N GLU A 204 12.58 -15.30 -22.88
CA GLU A 204 11.35 -15.05 -23.65
C GLU A 204 10.64 -16.34 -24.04
N GLN A 205 11.38 -17.31 -24.58
CA GLN A 205 10.83 -18.57 -25.10
C GLN A 205 10.12 -19.35 -23.99
N SER A 206 10.77 -19.53 -22.82
CA SER A 206 10.19 -20.27 -21.69
C SER A 206 8.98 -19.55 -21.13
N SER A 207 9.08 -18.24 -20.94
CA SER A 207 8.00 -17.41 -20.40
C SER A 207 6.77 -17.42 -21.29
N ARG A 208 6.95 -17.23 -22.59
CA ARG A 208 5.87 -17.28 -23.59
C ARG A 208 5.20 -18.66 -23.63
N GLN A 209 5.97 -19.73 -23.64
CA GLN A 209 5.44 -21.09 -23.65
C GLN A 209 4.59 -21.39 -22.40
N LYS A 210 5.04 -20.96 -21.23
CA LYS A 210 4.29 -21.14 -19.98
C LYS A 210 2.95 -20.40 -20.00
N LEU A 211 2.94 -19.15 -20.44
CA LEU A 211 1.70 -18.36 -20.56
C LEU A 211 0.73 -18.98 -21.57
N LEU A 212 1.21 -19.39 -22.75
CA LEU A 212 0.39 -20.06 -23.77
C LEU A 212 -0.22 -21.36 -23.23
N LYS A 213 0.57 -22.15 -22.50
CA LYS A 213 0.10 -23.39 -21.87
C LYS A 213 -0.96 -23.11 -20.80
N HIS A 214 -0.73 -22.12 -19.95
CA HIS A 214 -1.67 -21.76 -18.89
C HIS A 214 -3.01 -21.29 -19.43
N PHE A 215 -3.00 -20.38 -20.41
CA PHE A 215 -4.24 -19.84 -21.00
C PHE A 215 -4.85 -20.73 -22.08
N GLY A 216 -4.23 -21.87 -22.45
CA GLY A 216 -4.74 -22.78 -23.47
C GLY A 216 -4.82 -22.14 -24.87
N THR A 217 -3.94 -21.18 -25.20
CA THR A 217 -3.97 -20.40 -26.43
C THR A 217 -2.73 -20.64 -27.29
N GLN A 218 -2.81 -20.34 -28.59
CA GLN A 218 -1.69 -20.42 -29.51
C GLN A 218 -0.91 -19.12 -29.66
N SER A 219 -1.49 -17.99 -29.23
CA SER A 219 -0.84 -16.66 -29.26
C SER A 219 -1.37 -15.77 -28.14
N LEU A 220 -0.58 -14.76 -27.76
CA LEU A 220 -0.96 -13.78 -26.76
C LEU A 220 -1.65 -12.53 -27.37
N LYS A 221 -1.96 -12.55 -28.67
CA LYS A 221 -2.63 -11.45 -29.37
C LYS A 221 -3.99 -11.09 -28.78
N GLY A 222 -4.77 -12.11 -28.39
CA GLY A 222 -6.07 -11.91 -27.75
C GLY A 222 -6.04 -11.13 -26.45
N PHE A 223 -4.90 -11.11 -25.76
CA PHE A 223 -4.66 -10.33 -24.54
C PHE A 223 -4.06 -8.94 -24.82
N GLY A 224 -3.71 -8.63 -26.09
CA GLY A 224 -3.10 -7.36 -26.48
C GLY A 224 -1.64 -7.17 -26.03
N VAL A 225 -0.94 -8.27 -25.66
CA VAL A 225 0.40 -8.24 -25.08
C VAL A 225 1.49 -8.89 -25.95
N GLU A 226 1.14 -9.29 -27.17
CA GLU A 226 2.04 -10.02 -28.09
C GLU A 226 3.38 -9.30 -28.34
N HIS A 227 3.37 -7.98 -28.37
CA HIS A 227 4.51 -7.12 -28.64
C HIS A 227 5.31 -6.68 -27.41
N LEU A 228 4.84 -7.01 -26.20
CA LEU A 228 5.50 -6.66 -24.94
C LEU A 228 6.52 -7.73 -24.56
N THR A 229 7.66 -7.75 -25.21
CA THR A 229 8.67 -8.81 -25.02
C THR A 229 9.14 -8.91 -23.57
N LEU A 230 9.56 -7.78 -22.98
CA LEU A 230 10.08 -7.76 -21.60
C LEU A 230 8.96 -7.97 -20.57
N GLY A 231 7.78 -7.42 -20.83
CA GLY A 231 6.61 -7.62 -19.98
C GLY A 231 6.15 -9.09 -19.97
N VAL A 232 6.16 -9.76 -21.11
CA VAL A 232 5.84 -11.20 -21.23
C VAL A 232 6.86 -12.06 -20.48
N VAL A 233 8.14 -11.69 -20.52
CA VAL A 233 9.17 -12.37 -19.70
C VAL A 233 8.83 -12.22 -18.21
N ALA A 234 8.54 -11.02 -17.74
CA ALA A 234 8.18 -10.78 -16.34
C ALA A 234 6.91 -11.57 -15.93
N ALA A 235 5.89 -11.63 -16.79
CA ALA A 235 4.69 -12.43 -16.53
C ALA A 235 4.98 -13.93 -16.46
N GLY A 236 5.83 -14.44 -17.37
CA GLY A 236 6.24 -15.85 -17.37
C GLY A 236 7.06 -16.23 -16.14
N VAL A 237 7.89 -15.32 -15.63
CA VAL A 237 8.65 -15.50 -14.38
C VAL A 237 7.70 -15.67 -13.19
N ILE A 238 6.63 -14.87 -13.10
CA ILE A 238 5.61 -15.06 -12.07
C ILE A 238 5.00 -16.47 -12.14
N MET A 239 4.65 -16.93 -13.32
CA MET A 239 4.08 -18.28 -13.49
C MET A 239 5.06 -19.38 -13.07
N GLN A 240 6.35 -19.21 -13.36
CA GLN A 240 7.40 -20.14 -12.90
C GLN A 240 7.54 -20.12 -11.38
N TYR A 241 7.49 -18.92 -10.77
CA TYR A 241 7.57 -18.77 -9.34
C TYR A 241 6.40 -19.43 -8.61
N LEU A 242 5.18 -19.34 -9.16
CA LEU A 242 4.02 -20.07 -8.61
C LEU A 242 4.22 -21.57 -8.61
N GLU A 243 4.81 -22.14 -9.66
CA GLU A 243 5.16 -23.58 -9.69
C GLU A 243 6.20 -23.92 -8.61
N MET A 244 7.23 -23.07 -8.42
CA MET A 244 8.26 -23.27 -7.39
C MET A 244 7.68 -23.21 -5.98
N THR A 245 6.68 -22.37 -5.76
CA THR A 245 5.98 -22.22 -4.47
C THR A 245 4.82 -23.20 -4.30
N GLN A 246 4.72 -24.19 -5.21
CA GLN A 246 3.73 -25.27 -5.21
C GLN A 246 2.28 -24.83 -5.39
N HIS A 247 2.06 -23.65 -5.96
CA HIS A 247 0.73 -23.19 -6.37
C HIS A 247 0.40 -23.72 -7.77
N THR A 248 -0.13 -24.91 -7.85
CA THR A 248 -0.43 -25.60 -9.13
C THR A 248 -1.86 -25.42 -9.62
N HIS A 249 -2.81 -25.17 -8.71
CA HIS A 249 -4.22 -24.94 -9.00
C HIS A 249 -4.49 -23.44 -9.14
N ILE A 250 -4.27 -22.89 -10.32
CA ILE A 250 -4.36 -21.44 -10.62
C ILE A 250 -5.37 -21.13 -11.76
N GLY A 251 -6.39 -21.97 -11.90
CA GLY A 251 -7.42 -21.84 -12.96
C GLY A 251 -8.23 -20.53 -12.91
N HIS A 252 -8.23 -19.84 -11.78
CA HIS A 252 -8.88 -18.53 -11.63
C HIS A 252 -8.09 -17.38 -12.28
N ILE A 253 -6.82 -17.58 -12.66
CA ILE A 253 -6.07 -16.61 -13.45
C ILE A 253 -6.46 -16.80 -14.91
N THR A 254 -7.55 -16.13 -15.31
CA THR A 254 -8.20 -16.34 -16.61
C THR A 254 -7.73 -15.38 -17.70
N SER A 255 -7.04 -14.30 -17.35
CA SER A 255 -6.64 -13.27 -18.31
C SER A 255 -5.36 -12.57 -17.90
N LEU A 256 -4.62 -12.07 -18.89
CA LEU A 256 -3.47 -11.20 -18.74
C LEU A 256 -3.82 -9.86 -19.39
N ARG A 257 -3.77 -8.76 -18.59
CA ARG A 257 -4.18 -7.43 -19.08
C ARG A 257 -2.97 -6.51 -19.21
N ARG A 258 -2.91 -5.79 -20.33
CA ARG A 258 -1.92 -4.74 -20.52
C ARG A 258 -2.26 -3.50 -19.70
N ILE A 259 -1.25 -2.91 -19.07
CA ILE A 259 -1.32 -1.58 -18.47
C ILE A 259 -1.03 -0.56 -19.59
N GLU A 260 -2.05 0.18 -20.03
CA GLU A 260 -1.93 1.18 -21.10
C GLU A 260 -1.56 2.53 -20.50
N GLU A 261 -0.31 2.98 -20.72
CA GLU A 261 0.19 4.26 -20.17
C GLU A 261 -0.62 5.45 -20.69
N ASP A 262 -0.95 5.45 -21.98
CA ASP A 262 -1.64 6.58 -22.64
C ASP A 262 -3.09 6.79 -22.21
N ARG A 263 -3.68 5.80 -21.54
CA ARG A 263 -5.06 5.84 -21.08
C ARG A 263 -5.25 6.62 -19.78
N TYR A 264 -4.18 6.79 -19.02
CA TYR A 264 -4.23 7.36 -17.68
C TYR A 264 -3.35 8.60 -17.55
N VAL A 265 -3.71 9.47 -16.61
CA VAL A 265 -2.88 10.60 -16.21
C VAL A 265 -1.58 10.06 -15.61
N ARG A 266 -0.46 10.57 -16.08
CA ARG A 266 0.84 10.21 -15.52
C ARG A 266 1.07 10.99 -14.23
N LEU A 267 1.24 10.25 -13.14
CA LEU A 267 1.67 10.76 -11.84
C LEU A 267 3.04 10.14 -11.53
N ASP A 268 4.02 10.94 -11.15
CA ASP A 268 5.30 10.41 -10.66
C ASP A 268 5.20 10.03 -9.16
N LYS A 269 6.25 9.38 -8.65
CA LYS A 269 6.32 8.95 -7.25
C LYS A 269 6.25 10.13 -6.26
N PHE A 270 6.81 11.27 -6.65
CA PHE A 270 6.82 12.47 -5.81
C PHE A 270 5.43 13.08 -5.72
N THR A 271 4.71 13.12 -6.84
CA THR A 271 3.33 13.61 -6.92
C THR A 271 2.37 12.74 -6.09
N ILE A 272 2.45 11.41 -6.20
CA ILE A 272 1.60 10.49 -5.41
C ILE A 272 1.82 10.72 -3.92
N ARG A 273 3.07 10.89 -3.49
CA ARG A 273 3.44 11.14 -2.09
C ARG A 273 3.06 12.54 -1.64
N SER A 274 3.42 13.56 -2.43
CA SER A 274 3.21 14.97 -2.11
C SER A 274 1.73 15.35 -2.01
N LEU A 275 0.87 14.73 -2.83
CA LEU A 275 -0.57 14.92 -2.78
C LEU A 275 -1.26 14.02 -1.75
N GLU A 276 -0.53 13.16 -1.05
CA GLU A 276 -1.06 12.23 -0.05
C GLU A 276 -2.26 11.43 -0.58
N LEU A 277 -2.10 10.81 -1.76
CA LEU A 277 -3.21 10.15 -2.44
C LEU A 277 -3.68 8.88 -1.74
N LEU A 278 -2.75 8.04 -1.27
CA LEU A 278 -3.01 6.71 -0.70
C LEU A 278 -2.73 6.60 0.80
N GLY A 279 -2.05 7.56 1.37
CA GLY A 279 -1.69 7.60 2.78
C GLY A 279 -1.11 8.95 3.15
N SER A 280 -1.30 9.38 4.38
CA SER A 280 -0.73 10.62 4.91
C SER A 280 0.74 10.46 5.29
N MET A 281 1.50 11.55 5.21
CA MET A 281 2.87 11.63 5.75
C MET A 281 2.90 11.77 7.27
N GLN A 282 1.78 12.12 7.90
CA GLN A 282 1.62 12.22 9.36
C GLN A 282 0.87 10.99 9.88
N GLU A 283 1.25 10.49 11.05
CA GLU A 283 0.64 9.27 11.64
C GLU A 283 -0.87 9.40 11.85
N ASP A 284 -1.37 10.59 12.23
CA ASP A 284 -2.80 10.88 12.45
C ASP A 284 -3.45 11.62 11.28
N GLY A 285 -2.78 11.73 10.14
CA GLY A 285 -3.28 12.42 8.96
C GLY A 285 -4.21 11.56 8.11
N SER A 286 -5.05 12.21 7.30
CA SER A 286 -5.91 11.55 6.30
C SER A 286 -5.37 11.77 4.90
N SER A 287 -5.58 10.79 4.03
CA SER A 287 -5.27 10.84 2.60
C SER A 287 -6.51 11.22 1.77
N LEU A 288 -6.31 11.48 0.47
CA LEU A 288 -7.46 11.63 -0.44
C LEU A 288 -8.33 10.39 -0.45
N LEU A 289 -7.70 9.20 -0.47
CA LEU A 289 -8.44 7.93 -0.47
C LEU A 289 -9.36 7.81 0.75
N ASP A 290 -8.90 8.20 1.94
CA ASP A 290 -9.71 8.13 3.17
C ASP A 290 -10.96 9.03 3.11
N VAL A 291 -10.87 10.15 2.38
CA VAL A 291 -12.01 11.08 2.20
C VAL A 291 -13.03 10.54 1.22
N ILE A 292 -12.60 9.90 0.13
CA ILE A 292 -13.49 9.46 -0.95
C ILE A 292 -13.94 8.00 -0.81
N ASP A 293 -13.30 7.18 0.05
CA ASP A 293 -13.67 5.78 0.27
C ASP A 293 -14.92 5.66 1.16
N ARG A 294 -16.05 5.54 0.49
CA ARG A 294 -17.35 5.16 1.07
C ARG A 294 -17.83 3.83 0.49
N THR A 295 -16.89 3.01 0.01
CA THR A 295 -17.21 1.70 -0.56
C THR A 295 -17.71 0.73 0.50
N THR A 296 -18.65 -0.10 0.10
CA THR A 296 -19.28 -1.11 0.95
C THR A 296 -18.58 -2.46 0.80
N THR A 297 -18.12 -2.79 -0.41
CA THR A 297 -17.46 -4.07 -0.72
C THR A 297 -15.94 -3.95 -0.71
N ALA A 298 -15.23 -5.01 -0.31
CA ALA A 298 -13.79 -5.09 -0.40
C ALA A 298 -13.28 -4.93 -1.84
N MET A 299 -14.01 -5.48 -2.81
CA MET A 299 -13.72 -5.36 -4.25
C MET A 299 -13.78 -3.91 -4.72
N GLY A 300 -14.80 -3.16 -4.27
CA GLY A 300 -14.93 -1.72 -4.53
C GLY A 300 -13.75 -0.93 -3.94
N ALA A 301 -13.38 -1.19 -2.69
CA ALA A 301 -12.25 -0.53 -2.04
C ALA A 301 -10.92 -0.76 -2.80
N ARG A 302 -10.63 -1.99 -3.23
CA ARG A 302 -9.46 -2.31 -4.04
C ARG A 302 -9.47 -1.58 -5.38
N MET A 303 -10.62 -1.53 -6.04
CA MET A 303 -10.77 -0.81 -7.32
C MET A 303 -10.64 0.70 -7.14
N LEU A 304 -11.21 1.28 -6.11
CA LEU A 304 -11.13 2.71 -5.80
C LEU A 304 -9.69 3.16 -5.54
N LYS A 305 -8.94 2.40 -4.74
CA LYS A 305 -7.50 2.64 -4.50
C LYS A 305 -6.73 2.72 -5.83
N ARG A 306 -7.03 1.85 -6.78
CA ARG A 306 -6.43 1.86 -8.11
C ARG A 306 -6.86 3.07 -8.93
N TRP A 307 -8.14 3.44 -8.93
CA TRP A 307 -8.62 4.61 -9.65
C TRP A 307 -7.99 5.91 -9.17
N THR A 308 -7.64 5.99 -7.89
CA THR A 308 -6.99 7.17 -7.29
C THR A 308 -5.61 7.43 -7.91
N VAL A 309 -4.85 6.41 -8.26
CA VAL A 309 -3.51 6.55 -8.85
C VAL A 309 -3.49 6.40 -10.38
N PHE A 310 -4.62 6.01 -10.98
CA PHE A 310 -4.81 5.88 -12.42
C PHE A 310 -6.03 6.67 -12.91
N PRO A 311 -6.05 8.04 -12.79
CA PRO A 311 -7.12 8.85 -13.34
C PRO A 311 -7.15 8.77 -14.87
N LEU A 312 -8.32 8.90 -15.46
CA LEU A 312 -8.54 8.72 -16.89
C LEU A 312 -8.12 9.95 -17.70
N ARG A 313 -7.77 9.69 -18.98
CA ARG A 313 -7.51 10.74 -20.00
C ARG A 313 -8.54 10.77 -21.13
N ASP A 314 -9.60 10.01 -21.01
CA ASP A 314 -10.66 9.94 -22.02
C ASP A 314 -11.94 10.63 -21.53
N VAL A 315 -12.33 11.73 -22.19
CA VAL A 315 -13.53 12.53 -21.85
C VAL A 315 -14.79 11.68 -21.89
N ALA A 316 -14.92 10.77 -22.85
CA ALA A 316 -16.11 9.95 -22.99
C ALA A 316 -16.28 8.98 -21.82
N THR A 317 -15.20 8.31 -21.42
CA THR A 317 -15.22 7.39 -20.28
C THR A 317 -15.42 8.14 -18.96
N ILE A 318 -14.79 9.32 -18.78
CA ILE A 318 -15.01 10.18 -17.62
C ILE A 318 -16.48 10.61 -17.57
N GLY A 319 -17.04 11.07 -18.69
CA GLY A 319 -18.45 11.48 -18.80
C GLY A 319 -19.41 10.38 -18.36
N LYS A 320 -19.21 9.14 -18.83
CA LYS A 320 -19.99 7.96 -18.41
C LYS A 320 -19.93 7.71 -16.91
N ARG A 321 -18.76 7.86 -16.28
CA ARG A 321 -18.66 7.74 -14.82
C ARG A 321 -19.44 8.86 -14.12
N LEU A 322 -19.29 10.10 -14.56
CA LEU A 322 -20.00 11.25 -14.01
C LEU A 322 -21.52 11.11 -14.14
N ASP A 323 -22.03 10.55 -15.25
CA ASP A 323 -23.46 10.28 -15.45
C ASP A 323 -24.00 9.25 -14.44
N VAL A 324 -23.23 8.22 -14.15
CA VAL A 324 -23.59 7.24 -13.11
C VAL A 324 -23.58 7.86 -11.72
N VAL A 325 -22.53 8.62 -11.38
CA VAL A 325 -22.44 9.32 -10.09
C VAL A 325 -23.60 10.31 -9.92
N GLU A 326 -23.94 11.05 -10.96
CA GLU A 326 -25.08 11.99 -10.94
C GLU A 326 -26.41 11.26 -10.75
N THR A 327 -26.56 10.08 -11.35
CA THR A 327 -27.79 9.28 -11.18
C THR A 327 -27.93 8.82 -9.73
N PHE A 328 -26.86 8.31 -9.11
CA PHE A 328 -26.88 7.97 -7.69
C PHE A 328 -27.09 9.17 -6.77
N PHE A 329 -26.50 10.31 -7.11
CA PHE A 329 -26.63 11.56 -6.34
C PHE A 329 -28.06 12.10 -6.38
N ARG A 330 -28.70 12.11 -7.55
CA ARG A 330 -30.04 12.68 -7.74
C ARG A 330 -31.19 11.74 -7.35
N LYS A 331 -30.94 10.41 -7.29
CA LYS A 331 -31.98 9.40 -7.01
C LYS A 331 -31.65 8.62 -5.73
N PRO A 332 -31.88 9.20 -4.53
CA PRO A 332 -31.51 8.55 -3.26
C PRO A 332 -32.20 7.20 -3.04
N ASP A 333 -33.46 7.03 -3.47
CA ASP A 333 -34.18 5.77 -3.34
C ASP A 333 -33.50 4.65 -4.17
N PHE A 334 -33.12 4.96 -5.40
CA PHE A 334 -32.37 4.03 -6.25
C PHE A 334 -30.99 3.68 -5.64
N ARG A 335 -30.30 4.70 -5.14
CA ARG A 335 -29.01 4.53 -4.44
C ARG A 335 -29.16 3.60 -3.23
N GLN A 336 -30.19 3.79 -2.42
CA GLN A 336 -30.43 2.98 -1.21
C GLN A 336 -30.66 1.51 -1.57
N VAL A 337 -31.46 1.22 -2.59
CA VAL A 337 -31.70 -0.17 -3.05
C VAL A 337 -30.40 -0.87 -3.41
N ILE A 338 -29.52 -0.18 -4.15
CA ILE A 338 -28.20 -0.75 -4.53
C ILE A 338 -27.32 -0.93 -3.29
N ASP A 339 -27.21 0.08 -2.44
CA ASP A 339 -26.35 0.06 -1.24
C ASP A 339 -26.71 -1.08 -0.27
N GLU A 340 -28.00 -1.29 -0.02
CA GLU A 340 -28.49 -2.38 0.83
C GLU A 340 -28.07 -3.76 0.31
N GLN A 341 -28.09 -3.95 -1.01
CA GLN A 341 -27.65 -5.22 -1.60
C GLN A 341 -26.14 -5.39 -1.58
N LEU A 342 -25.37 -4.31 -1.77
CA LEU A 342 -23.91 -4.37 -1.69
C LEU A 342 -23.42 -4.88 -0.32
N HIS A 343 -24.09 -4.55 0.76
CA HIS A 343 -23.79 -5.08 2.11
C HIS A 343 -23.94 -6.60 2.23
N ARG A 344 -24.74 -7.24 1.35
CA ARG A 344 -24.98 -8.68 1.35
C ARG A 344 -24.04 -9.45 0.44
N ILE A 345 -23.39 -8.77 -0.50
CA ILE A 345 -22.59 -9.44 -1.55
C ILE A 345 -21.27 -10.01 -1.01
N GLY A 346 -20.57 -9.31 -0.11
CA GLY A 346 -19.27 -9.78 0.39
C GLY A 346 -18.17 -9.74 -0.69
N ASP A 347 -17.10 -10.52 -0.48
CA ASP A 347 -15.93 -10.56 -1.39
C ASP A 347 -15.97 -11.78 -2.32
N ILE A 348 -16.87 -11.75 -3.30
CA ILE A 348 -17.04 -12.86 -4.25
C ILE A 348 -15.82 -13.09 -5.13
N GLU A 349 -14.99 -12.09 -5.32
CA GLU A 349 -13.74 -12.17 -6.09
C GLU A 349 -12.73 -13.11 -5.41
N ARG A 350 -12.51 -12.96 -4.11
CA ARG A 350 -11.64 -13.86 -3.33
C ARG A 350 -12.28 -15.23 -3.09
N ILE A 351 -13.57 -15.29 -2.86
CA ILE A 351 -14.27 -16.56 -2.67
C ILE A 351 -14.15 -17.43 -3.91
N ILE A 352 -14.39 -16.90 -5.11
CA ILE A 352 -14.29 -17.69 -6.34
C ILE A 352 -12.86 -18.13 -6.65
N SER A 353 -11.87 -17.35 -6.26
CA SER A 353 -10.46 -17.73 -6.37
C SER A 353 -10.15 -18.92 -5.44
N LYS A 354 -10.66 -18.94 -4.21
CA LYS A 354 -10.55 -20.07 -3.28
C LYS A 354 -11.27 -21.33 -3.79
N VAL A 355 -12.39 -21.17 -4.47
CA VAL A 355 -13.09 -22.29 -5.15
C VAL A 355 -12.18 -22.94 -6.18
N ALA A 356 -11.55 -22.14 -7.03
CA ALA A 356 -10.66 -22.65 -8.10
C ALA A 356 -9.45 -23.44 -7.57
N VAL A 357 -8.96 -23.10 -6.36
CA VAL A 357 -7.85 -23.83 -5.70
C VAL A 357 -8.33 -24.89 -4.72
N GLY A 358 -9.63 -25.11 -4.56
CA GLY A 358 -10.19 -26.11 -3.65
C GLY A 358 -10.04 -25.78 -2.15
N ARG A 359 -9.86 -24.50 -1.80
CA ARG A 359 -9.65 -24.04 -0.40
C ARG A 359 -10.85 -23.28 0.18
N VAL A 360 -12.00 -23.30 -0.49
CA VAL A 360 -13.20 -22.63 -0.05
C VAL A 360 -13.85 -23.38 1.13
N SER A 361 -14.32 -22.64 2.14
CA SER A 361 -15.05 -23.21 3.27
C SER A 361 -16.56 -23.31 2.96
N PRO A 362 -17.32 -24.19 3.67
CA PRO A 362 -18.77 -24.27 3.53
C PRO A 362 -19.50 -22.95 3.76
N ARG A 363 -19.04 -22.13 4.70
CA ARG A 363 -19.61 -20.81 4.98
C ARG A 363 -19.40 -19.82 3.83
N GLU A 364 -18.24 -19.86 3.17
CA GLU A 364 -17.96 -19.03 2.00
C GLU A 364 -18.82 -19.47 0.79
N VAL A 365 -19.13 -20.76 0.66
CA VAL A 365 -20.07 -21.25 -0.36
C VAL A 365 -21.47 -20.68 -0.11
N VAL A 366 -21.94 -20.66 1.14
CA VAL A 366 -23.21 -20.02 1.50
C VAL A 366 -23.16 -18.51 1.26
N GLN A 367 -22.03 -17.84 1.56
CA GLN A 367 -21.85 -16.41 1.26
C GLN A 367 -21.93 -16.14 -0.25
N MET A 368 -21.38 -17.02 -1.09
CA MET A 368 -21.53 -16.93 -2.55
C MET A 368 -22.99 -17.03 -2.97
N LYS A 369 -23.76 -17.95 -2.40
CA LYS A 369 -25.23 -18.06 -2.63
C LYS A 369 -25.95 -16.76 -2.28
N LEU A 370 -25.69 -16.20 -1.09
CA LEU A 370 -26.30 -14.95 -0.65
C LEU A 370 -25.95 -13.78 -1.57
N ALA A 371 -24.70 -13.73 -2.04
CA ALA A 371 -24.26 -12.75 -3.01
C ALA A 371 -25.02 -12.89 -4.34
N LEU A 372 -25.16 -14.10 -4.88
CA LEU A 372 -25.92 -14.35 -6.11
C LEU A 372 -27.40 -13.99 -5.96
N GLN A 373 -27.99 -14.21 -4.78
CA GLN A 373 -29.35 -13.75 -4.47
C GLN A 373 -29.44 -12.22 -4.48
N ALA A 374 -28.44 -11.51 -3.91
CA ALA A 374 -28.40 -10.06 -3.88
C ALA A 374 -28.18 -9.42 -5.27
N LEU A 375 -27.60 -10.16 -6.22
CA LEU A 375 -27.46 -9.68 -7.61
C LEU A 375 -28.79 -9.52 -8.32
N VAL A 376 -29.82 -10.26 -7.94
CA VAL A 376 -31.16 -10.22 -8.61
C VAL A 376 -31.78 -8.83 -8.52
N PRO A 377 -31.99 -8.24 -7.31
CA PRO A 377 -32.51 -6.89 -7.21
C PRO A 377 -31.55 -5.82 -7.75
N VAL A 378 -30.23 -6.02 -7.66
CA VAL A 378 -29.25 -5.10 -8.27
C VAL A 378 -29.42 -5.05 -9.79
N LYS A 379 -29.48 -6.22 -10.45
CA LYS A 379 -29.68 -6.31 -11.89
C LYS A 379 -31.00 -5.66 -12.31
N SER A 380 -32.09 -5.97 -11.63
CA SER A 380 -33.41 -5.40 -11.89
C SER A 380 -33.41 -3.88 -11.75
N ALA A 381 -32.82 -3.34 -10.68
CA ALA A 381 -32.70 -1.91 -10.49
C ALA A 381 -31.85 -1.25 -11.58
N CYS A 382 -30.72 -1.85 -11.95
CA CYS A 382 -29.85 -1.32 -13.01
C CYS A 382 -30.57 -1.27 -14.37
N LEU A 383 -31.30 -2.32 -14.72
CA LEU A 383 -32.04 -2.39 -15.99
C LEU A 383 -33.19 -1.35 -16.07
N SER A 384 -33.79 -0.98 -14.96
CA SER A 384 -34.83 0.05 -14.87
C SER A 384 -34.29 1.49 -14.85
N SER A 385 -32.97 1.69 -14.82
CA SER A 385 -32.35 3.02 -14.78
C SER A 385 -32.47 3.76 -16.12
N ASP A 386 -32.61 5.09 -16.06
CA ASP A 386 -32.55 5.96 -17.24
C ASP A 386 -31.11 6.14 -17.76
N CYS A 387 -30.10 5.87 -16.93
CA CYS A 387 -28.70 5.96 -17.29
C CYS A 387 -28.26 4.74 -18.13
N GLU A 388 -27.80 4.99 -19.36
CA GLU A 388 -27.38 3.94 -20.30
C GLU A 388 -26.22 3.10 -19.74
N GLU A 389 -25.23 3.73 -19.12
CA GLU A 389 -24.09 3.02 -18.55
C GLU A 389 -24.50 2.09 -17.39
N ILE A 390 -25.46 2.50 -16.56
CA ILE A 390 -26.02 1.65 -15.49
C ILE A 390 -26.75 0.47 -16.10
N ARG A 391 -27.58 0.68 -17.14
CA ARG A 391 -28.27 -0.42 -17.84
C ARG A 391 -27.27 -1.40 -18.43
N SER A 392 -26.22 -0.89 -19.10
CA SER A 392 -25.17 -1.73 -19.69
C SER A 392 -24.44 -2.58 -18.63
N MET A 393 -24.19 -2.02 -17.44
CA MET A 393 -23.65 -2.80 -16.33
C MET A 393 -24.62 -3.88 -15.85
N GLY A 394 -25.93 -3.56 -15.75
CA GLY A 394 -26.98 -4.51 -15.39
C GLY A 394 -27.12 -5.66 -16.39
N ASP A 395 -27.09 -5.37 -17.69
CA ASP A 395 -27.17 -6.39 -18.75
C ASP A 395 -26.04 -7.43 -18.64
N ARG A 396 -24.85 -7.00 -18.31
CA ARG A 396 -23.65 -7.84 -18.22
C ARG A 396 -23.59 -8.67 -16.92
N LEU A 397 -24.39 -8.36 -15.89
CA LEU A 397 -24.47 -9.18 -14.68
C LEU A 397 -25.07 -10.55 -15.00
N ASN A 398 -24.37 -11.61 -14.63
CA ASN A 398 -24.84 -12.99 -14.75
C ASN A 398 -25.35 -13.47 -13.37
N LEU A 399 -26.62 -13.87 -13.32
CA LEU A 399 -27.23 -14.30 -12.05
C LEU A 399 -26.77 -15.69 -11.57
N CYS A 400 -26.11 -16.48 -12.44
CA CYS A 400 -25.65 -17.84 -12.15
C CYS A 400 -26.71 -18.67 -11.41
N GLU A 401 -27.96 -18.65 -11.91
CA GLU A 401 -29.14 -19.22 -11.24
C GLU A 401 -28.97 -20.70 -10.92
N SER A 402 -28.41 -21.46 -11.87
CA SER A 402 -28.17 -22.89 -11.70
C SER A 402 -27.22 -23.18 -10.54
N LEU A 403 -26.18 -22.38 -10.39
CA LEU A 403 -25.24 -22.48 -9.28
C LEU A 403 -25.91 -22.08 -7.95
N ARG A 404 -26.63 -20.95 -7.93
CA ARG A 404 -27.34 -20.48 -6.75
C ARG A 404 -28.32 -21.53 -6.22
N ASP A 405 -29.17 -22.07 -7.11
CA ASP A 405 -30.20 -23.04 -6.77
C ASP A 405 -29.59 -24.38 -6.34
N ARG A 406 -28.44 -24.73 -6.90
CA ARG A 406 -27.71 -25.94 -6.49
C ARG A 406 -27.15 -25.79 -5.07
N ILE A 407 -26.45 -24.65 -4.77
CA ILE A 407 -25.94 -24.41 -3.41
C ILE A 407 -27.10 -24.42 -2.37
N GLU A 408 -28.25 -23.79 -2.71
CA GLU A 408 -29.42 -23.78 -1.84
C GLU A 408 -29.92 -25.18 -1.51
N ARG A 409 -29.92 -26.10 -2.48
CA ARG A 409 -30.38 -27.46 -2.32
C ARG A 409 -29.39 -28.37 -1.60
N GLU A 410 -28.08 -28.16 -1.83
CA GLU A 410 -27.03 -29.09 -1.40
C GLU A 410 -26.43 -28.75 -0.05
N ILE A 411 -26.35 -27.48 0.31
CA ILE A 411 -25.63 -27.00 1.51
C ILE A 411 -26.60 -26.54 2.59
N GLN A 412 -26.29 -26.85 3.84
CA GLN A 412 -27.00 -26.32 4.99
C GLN A 412 -27.01 -24.78 5.01
N SER A 413 -28.06 -24.18 5.58
CA SER A 413 -28.16 -22.71 5.69
C SER A 413 -27.10 -22.07 6.60
N ASP A 414 -26.68 -22.76 7.64
CA ASP A 414 -25.61 -22.36 8.56
C ASP A 414 -24.64 -23.53 8.78
N PRO A 415 -23.77 -23.81 7.81
CA PRO A 415 -22.84 -24.90 7.89
C PRO A 415 -21.67 -24.57 8.84
N PRO A 416 -20.95 -25.58 9.36
CA PRO A 416 -19.72 -25.36 10.09
C PRO A 416 -18.62 -24.76 9.19
N LEU A 417 -17.58 -24.18 9.80
CA LEU A 417 -16.43 -23.62 9.05
C LEU A 417 -15.64 -24.71 8.30
N LEU A 418 -15.49 -25.89 8.89
CA LEU A 418 -14.71 -27.01 8.36
C LEU A 418 -15.60 -28.19 8.03
N VAL A 419 -15.41 -28.78 6.86
CA VAL A 419 -16.14 -29.98 6.41
C VAL A 419 -15.95 -31.15 7.40
N ALA A 420 -14.75 -31.28 7.98
CA ALA A 420 -14.44 -32.31 8.97
C ALA A 420 -15.29 -32.29 10.26
N LYS A 421 -16.07 -31.21 10.49
CA LYS A 421 -17.01 -31.13 11.62
C LYS A 421 -18.34 -31.83 11.34
N GLY A 422 -18.60 -32.21 10.10
CA GLY A 422 -19.92 -32.76 9.67
C GLY A 422 -21.01 -31.71 9.61
N ASP A 423 -22.23 -32.14 9.23
CA ASP A 423 -23.42 -31.28 9.07
C ASP A 423 -23.27 -30.15 8.04
N VAL A 424 -22.55 -30.42 6.94
CA VAL A 424 -22.36 -29.48 5.83
C VAL A 424 -23.47 -29.59 4.79
N ILE A 425 -23.85 -30.81 4.44
CA ILE A 425 -24.82 -31.12 3.38
C ILE A 425 -26.25 -31.02 3.94
N ALA A 426 -27.15 -30.42 3.16
CA ALA A 426 -28.56 -30.29 3.54
C ALA A 426 -29.26 -31.64 3.72
N SER A 427 -30.13 -31.71 4.70
CA SER A 427 -31.01 -32.91 4.89
C SER A 427 -31.99 -33.02 3.71
N GLY A 428 -32.20 -34.23 3.21
CA GLY A 428 -33.05 -34.50 2.05
C GLY A 428 -32.33 -34.41 0.69
N TYR A 429 -31.06 -34.06 0.67
CA TYR A 429 -30.29 -34.02 -0.57
C TYR A 429 -29.77 -35.41 -1.01
N SER A 430 -29.27 -36.22 -0.06
CA SER A 430 -28.74 -37.54 -0.30
C SER A 430 -29.41 -38.56 0.63
N GLU A 431 -30.13 -39.51 0.04
CA GLU A 431 -30.82 -40.62 0.79
C GLU A 431 -29.77 -41.43 1.60
N GLU A 432 -28.62 -41.76 0.98
CA GLU A 432 -27.54 -42.49 1.66
C GLU A 432 -27.04 -41.76 2.91
N LEU A 433 -26.87 -40.43 2.81
CA LEU A 433 -26.41 -39.59 3.94
C LEU A 433 -27.46 -39.53 5.05
N ASP A 434 -28.73 -39.37 4.67
CA ASP A 434 -29.82 -39.31 5.63
C ASP A 434 -30.02 -40.63 6.36
N GLU A 435 -29.86 -41.78 5.68
CA GLU A 435 -29.85 -43.11 6.30
C GLU A 435 -28.72 -43.24 7.32
N LEU A 436 -27.48 -42.87 6.94
CA LEU A 436 -26.32 -42.90 7.83
C LEU A 436 -26.52 -41.98 9.06
N ARG A 437 -27.05 -40.77 8.86
CA ARG A 437 -27.40 -39.83 9.96
C ARG A 437 -28.48 -40.41 10.88
N SER A 438 -29.47 -41.13 10.35
CA SER A 438 -30.51 -41.79 11.15
C SER A 438 -29.93 -42.91 12.01
N ILE A 439 -28.96 -43.66 11.49
CA ILE A 439 -28.24 -44.69 12.23
C ILE A 439 -27.39 -44.05 13.35
N SER A 440 -26.64 -42.98 13.06
CA SER A 440 -25.81 -42.29 14.06
C SER A 440 -26.65 -41.66 15.17
N ARG A 441 -27.79 -41.00 14.81
CA ARG A 441 -28.71 -40.38 15.79
C ARG A 441 -29.51 -41.43 16.59
N GLY A 442 -30.05 -42.45 15.89
CA GLY A 442 -30.76 -43.58 16.54
C GLY A 442 -29.84 -44.38 17.44
N GLY A 443 -28.54 -44.35 17.19
CA GLY A 443 -27.51 -44.91 18.03
C GLY A 443 -27.45 -44.29 19.42
N ARG A 444 -27.61 -43.01 19.54
CA ARG A 444 -27.64 -42.37 20.87
C ARG A 444 -28.86 -42.73 21.68
N ASP A 445 -30.01 -42.82 21.03
CA ASP A 445 -31.26 -43.24 21.69
C ASP A 445 -31.18 -44.70 22.13
N TYR A 446 -30.54 -45.57 21.31
CA TYR A 446 -30.30 -46.97 21.66
C TYR A 446 -29.32 -47.15 22.82
N LEU A 447 -28.27 -46.31 22.89
CA LEU A 447 -27.38 -46.32 24.05
C LEU A 447 -28.08 -45.95 25.35
N LEU A 448 -29.02 -45.01 25.32
CA LEU A 448 -29.90 -44.72 26.48
C LEU A 448 -30.78 -45.90 26.81
N LYS A 449 -31.33 -46.59 25.82
CA LYS A 449 -32.11 -47.79 26.00
C LYS A 449 -31.30 -48.96 26.62
N ILE A 450 -30.08 -49.18 26.14
CA ILE A 450 -29.14 -50.14 26.77
C ILE A 450 -28.91 -49.73 28.22
N GLN A 451 -28.69 -48.49 28.53
CA GLN A 451 -28.52 -48.00 29.89
C GLN A 451 -29.73 -48.32 30.78
N GLU A 452 -30.93 -48.08 30.26
CA GLU A 452 -32.17 -48.36 30.97
C GLU A 452 -32.43 -49.88 31.18
N GLU A 453 -32.21 -50.69 30.13
CA GLU A 453 -32.33 -52.12 30.16
C GLU A 453 -31.34 -52.79 31.11
N GLU A 454 -30.05 -52.40 31.03
CA GLU A 454 -29.03 -52.93 31.89
C GLU A 454 -29.21 -52.45 33.35
N ALA A 455 -29.70 -51.20 33.57
CA ALA A 455 -30.06 -50.73 34.87
C ALA A 455 -31.25 -51.52 35.48
N ALA A 456 -32.25 -51.87 34.66
CA ALA A 456 -33.38 -52.69 35.10
C ALA A 456 -32.96 -54.16 35.39
N LYS A 457 -32.08 -54.75 34.56
CA LYS A 457 -31.59 -56.13 34.77
C LYS A 457 -30.70 -56.24 36.03
N THR A 458 -29.86 -55.27 36.27
CA THR A 458 -28.88 -55.28 37.37
C THR A 458 -29.37 -54.65 38.66
N GLY A 459 -30.43 -53.86 38.59
CA GLY A 459 -30.92 -53.08 39.71
C GLY A 459 -30.08 -51.85 40.04
N ILE A 460 -29.10 -51.51 39.20
CA ILE A 460 -28.16 -50.41 39.40
C ILE A 460 -28.78 -49.09 38.81
N GLN A 461 -29.55 -48.36 39.61
CA GLN A 461 -30.22 -47.14 39.19
C GLN A 461 -29.28 -45.98 38.80
N SER A 462 -28.03 -46.04 39.25
CA SER A 462 -27.01 -45.01 38.98
C SER A 462 -26.13 -45.32 37.79
N LEU A 463 -26.50 -46.31 36.96
CA LEU A 463 -25.74 -46.71 35.76
C LEU A 463 -25.71 -45.57 34.77
N LYS A 464 -24.53 -45.28 34.23
CA LYS A 464 -24.37 -44.27 33.18
C LYS A 464 -23.58 -44.81 32.01
N VAL A 465 -24.05 -44.55 30.81
CA VAL A 465 -23.23 -44.71 29.60
C VAL A 465 -22.31 -43.50 29.43
N GLY A 466 -21.04 -43.74 29.20
CA GLY A 466 -20.06 -42.72 28.89
C GLY A 466 -19.16 -43.15 27.73
N TYR A 467 -18.36 -42.20 27.16
CA TYR A 467 -17.40 -42.45 26.09
C TYR A 467 -16.00 -42.08 26.54
N ASN A 468 -15.02 -42.87 26.16
CA ASN A 468 -13.60 -42.63 26.41
C ASN A 468 -12.79 -42.91 25.14
N ASN A 469 -11.92 -41.99 24.75
CA ASN A 469 -11.11 -42.08 23.51
C ASN A 469 -10.15 -43.27 23.45
N VAL A 470 -9.88 -43.98 24.58
CA VAL A 470 -8.93 -45.09 24.65
C VAL A 470 -9.62 -46.44 24.48
N PHE A 471 -10.84 -46.61 25.03
CA PHE A 471 -11.53 -47.91 25.02
C PHE A 471 -13.04 -47.84 24.66
N GLY A 472 -13.51 -46.67 24.16
CA GLY A 472 -14.80 -46.49 23.58
C GLY A 472 -15.95 -46.26 24.57
N TYR A 473 -17.17 -46.69 24.22
CA TYR A 473 -18.34 -46.59 25.09
C TYR A 473 -18.23 -47.54 26.29
N TYR A 474 -18.62 -47.10 27.45
CA TYR A 474 -18.60 -47.85 28.70
C TYR A 474 -19.79 -47.60 29.58
N LEU A 475 -20.08 -48.56 30.45
CA LEU A 475 -21.03 -48.44 31.53
C LEU A 475 -20.28 -48.08 32.81
N GLU A 476 -20.62 -46.95 33.43
CA GLU A 476 -20.00 -46.50 34.66
C GLU A 476 -20.89 -46.89 35.86
N VAL A 477 -20.33 -47.72 36.76
CA VAL A 477 -20.97 -48.24 37.95
C VAL A 477 -20.24 -47.68 39.18
N ARG A 478 -21.00 -47.08 40.09
CA ARG A 478 -20.43 -46.61 41.35
C ARG A 478 -19.99 -47.79 42.23
N ASN A 479 -18.90 -47.63 42.99
CA ASN A 479 -18.35 -48.66 43.84
C ASN A 479 -19.32 -49.27 44.83
N THR A 480 -20.41 -48.58 45.18
CA THR A 480 -21.49 -49.08 46.04
C THR A 480 -22.29 -50.22 45.41
N TYR A 481 -22.26 -50.40 44.07
CA TYR A 481 -23.00 -51.40 43.33
C TYR A 481 -22.08 -52.38 42.61
N LYS A 482 -20.78 -52.46 42.96
CA LYS A 482 -19.81 -53.33 42.23
C LYS A 482 -20.15 -54.82 42.36
N ASP A 483 -20.81 -55.22 43.42
CA ASP A 483 -21.18 -56.63 43.68
C ASP A 483 -22.45 -57.05 42.91
N ALA A 484 -23.19 -56.11 42.37
CA ALA A 484 -24.36 -56.31 41.54
C ALA A 484 -24.00 -56.40 40.01
N VAL A 485 -22.75 -56.24 39.66
CA VAL A 485 -22.30 -56.28 38.27
C VAL A 485 -22.25 -57.72 37.77
N PRO A 486 -22.89 -58.02 36.61
CA PRO A 486 -22.81 -59.34 35.99
C PRO A 486 -21.40 -59.79 35.66
N GLN A 487 -21.09 -61.11 35.76
CA GLN A 487 -19.76 -61.62 35.43
C GLN A 487 -19.37 -61.54 33.98
N GLU A 488 -20.32 -61.34 33.09
CA GLU A 488 -20.20 -61.19 31.64
C GLU A 488 -19.65 -59.78 31.28
N TRP A 489 -19.73 -58.78 32.16
CA TRP A 489 -19.26 -57.47 31.90
C TRP A 489 -17.72 -57.38 32.06
N ILE A 490 -17.04 -56.87 31.03
CA ILE A 490 -15.60 -56.76 31.02
C ILE A 490 -15.17 -55.44 31.67
N ARG A 491 -14.51 -55.52 32.83
CA ARG A 491 -13.99 -54.33 33.51
C ARG A 491 -12.76 -53.78 32.74
N LYS A 492 -12.82 -52.48 32.39
CA LYS A 492 -11.76 -51.73 31.63
C LYS A 492 -10.97 -50.76 32.50
N GLN A 493 -11.63 -50.10 33.46
CA GLN A 493 -11.01 -49.08 34.29
C GLN A 493 -11.61 -49.03 35.68
N THR A 494 -10.78 -48.91 36.71
CA THR A 494 -11.16 -48.66 38.08
C THR A 494 -10.81 -47.20 38.41
N LEU A 495 -11.83 -46.43 38.87
CA LEU A 495 -11.69 -45.09 39.36
C LEU A 495 -11.85 -45.02 40.85
N ALA A 496 -11.53 -43.90 41.49
CA ALA A 496 -11.65 -43.75 42.95
C ALA A 496 -13.10 -44.03 43.45
N ASN A 497 -14.14 -43.63 42.72
CA ASN A 497 -15.56 -43.76 43.16
C ASN A 497 -16.43 -44.62 42.24
N ALA A 498 -15.88 -45.18 41.16
CA ALA A 498 -16.63 -45.94 40.16
C ALA A 498 -15.73 -46.93 39.41
N GLU A 499 -16.33 -47.92 38.79
CA GLU A 499 -15.69 -48.81 37.83
C GLU A 499 -16.34 -48.75 36.47
N ARG A 500 -15.58 -48.93 35.41
CA ARG A 500 -16.05 -48.82 34.02
C ARG A 500 -16.01 -50.18 33.36
N TYR A 501 -17.14 -50.56 32.76
CA TYR A 501 -17.36 -51.85 32.14
C TYR A 501 -17.75 -51.71 30.68
N ILE A 502 -17.49 -52.76 29.90
CA ILE A 502 -17.93 -52.91 28.51
C ILE A 502 -18.73 -54.20 28.41
N THR A 503 -19.89 -54.16 27.74
CA THR A 503 -20.68 -55.33 27.33
C THR A 503 -20.42 -55.66 25.89
N GLN A 504 -20.63 -56.90 25.47
CA GLN A 504 -20.51 -57.35 24.09
C GLN A 504 -21.48 -56.56 23.19
N GLU A 505 -22.70 -56.36 23.63
CA GLU A 505 -23.71 -55.59 22.90
C GLU A 505 -23.32 -54.11 22.70
N LEU A 506 -22.76 -53.50 23.74
CA LEU A 506 -22.25 -52.12 23.66
C LEU A 506 -21.08 -51.97 22.65
N LYS A 507 -20.23 -52.96 22.56
CA LYS A 507 -19.13 -53.01 21.62
C LYS A 507 -19.55 -53.18 20.18
N GLU A 508 -20.46 -54.07 19.90
CA GLU A 508 -21.04 -54.30 18.57
C GLU A 508 -21.75 -53.06 18.05
N TYR A 509 -22.41 -52.35 18.95
CA TYR A 509 -23.13 -51.12 18.62
C TYR A 509 -22.21 -49.96 18.40
N GLU A 510 -21.12 -49.86 19.18
CA GLU A 510 -20.06 -48.89 18.97
C GLU A 510 -19.44 -49.00 17.58
N GLU A 511 -19.12 -50.22 17.13
CA GLU A 511 -18.57 -50.49 15.80
C GLU A 511 -19.52 -50.00 14.68
N LYS A 512 -20.86 -50.12 14.90
CA LYS A 512 -21.87 -49.61 13.96
C LYS A 512 -21.92 -48.07 13.93
N ILE A 513 -21.91 -47.42 15.09
CA ILE A 513 -21.96 -45.96 15.20
C ILE A 513 -20.71 -45.31 14.65
N MET A 514 -19.53 -45.76 15.06
CA MET A 514 -18.25 -45.21 14.57
C MET A 514 -18.11 -45.45 13.07
N GLY A 515 -18.50 -46.57 12.55
CA GLY A 515 -18.50 -46.83 11.10
C GLY A 515 -19.50 -45.93 10.34
N ALA A 516 -20.64 -45.54 10.95
CA ALA A 516 -21.58 -44.59 10.35
C ALA A 516 -21.00 -43.15 10.35
N ASP A 517 -20.41 -42.68 11.45
CA ASP A 517 -19.84 -41.33 11.57
C ASP A 517 -18.67 -41.14 10.59
N GLU A 518 -17.78 -42.10 10.45
CA GLU A 518 -16.69 -42.07 9.45
C GLU A 518 -17.22 -42.01 8.02
N LYS A 519 -18.26 -42.79 7.72
CA LYS A 519 -18.91 -42.81 6.40
C LYS A 519 -19.62 -41.46 6.12
N ILE A 520 -20.28 -40.86 7.12
CA ILE A 520 -20.93 -39.54 7.01
C ILE A 520 -19.88 -38.50 6.62
N LEU A 521 -18.77 -38.40 7.35
CA LEU A 521 -17.73 -37.44 7.07
C LEU A 521 -17.08 -37.63 5.68
N ALA A 522 -16.84 -38.88 5.30
CA ALA A 522 -16.29 -39.20 3.97
C ALA A 522 -17.28 -38.82 2.84
N LEU A 523 -18.57 -39.12 3.02
CA LEU A 523 -19.61 -38.82 2.04
C LEU A 523 -19.85 -37.31 1.93
N GLU A 524 -19.94 -36.58 3.06
CA GLU A 524 -20.09 -35.14 3.06
C GLU A 524 -18.90 -34.45 2.41
N SER A 525 -17.66 -34.92 2.68
CA SER A 525 -16.45 -34.40 2.02
C SER A 525 -16.49 -34.63 0.51
N ARG A 526 -16.95 -35.80 0.06
CA ARG A 526 -17.07 -36.10 -1.37
C ARG A 526 -18.09 -35.18 -2.04
N LEU A 527 -19.30 -35.10 -1.49
CA LEU A 527 -20.38 -34.26 -2.04
C LEU A 527 -20.01 -32.77 -2.06
N PHE A 528 -19.35 -32.29 -1.01
CA PHE A 528 -18.86 -30.92 -0.98
C PHE A 528 -17.79 -30.65 -2.04
N ASN A 529 -16.83 -31.56 -2.22
CA ASN A 529 -15.79 -31.42 -3.24
C ASN A 529 -16.35 -31.51 -4.67
N GLU A 530 -17.36 -32.32 -4.92
CA GLU A 530 -18.09 -32.37 -6.19
C GLU A 530 -18.74 -31.00 -6.48
N LEU A 531 -19.42 -30.41 -5.50
CA LEU A 531 -20.01 -29.08 -5.65
C LEU A 531 -18.93 -28.01 -5.94
N VAL A 532 -17.80 -28.02 -5.18
CA VAL A 532 -16.70 -27.06 -5.37
C VAL A 532 -16.09 -27.19 -6.77
N THR A 533 -15.94 -28.42 -7.27
CA THR A 533 -15.43 -28.68 -8.62
C THR A 533 -16.35 -28.07 -9.69
N ASP A 534 -17.65 -28.25 -9.54
CA ASP A 534 -18.61 -27.70 -10.48
C ASP A 534 -18.77 -26.17 -10.37
N MET A 535 -18.61 -25.61 -9.15
CA MET A 535 -18.53 -24.16 -8.94
C MET A 535 -17.37 -23.52 -9.72
N ALA A 536 -16.27 -24.22 -9.91
CA ALA A 536 -15.11 -23.72 -10.65
C ALA A 536 -15.42 -23.41 -12.13
N GLU A 537 -16.45 -23.99 -12.71
CA GLU A 537 -16.91 -23.67 -14.07
C GLU A 537 -17.48 -22.26 -14.18
N PHE A 538 -17.94 -21.68 -13.06
CA PHE A 538 -18.51 -20.34 -13.00
C PHE A 538 -17.46 -19.23 -12.69
N VAL A 539 -16.18 -19.56 -12.59
CA VAL A 539 -15.11 -18.58 -12.30
C VAL A 539 -15.17 -17.37 -13.22
N PRO A 540 -15.24 -17.49 -14.56
CA PRO A 540 -15.24 -16.32 -15.44
C PRO A 540 -16.47 -15.42 -15.23
N GLN A 541 -17.65 -16.01 -15.04
CA GLN A 541 -18.91 -15.28 -14.85
C GLN A 541 -18.91 -14.50 -13.53
N ILE A 542 -18.44 -15.13 -12.45
CA ILE A 542 -18.38 -14.51 -11.13
C ILE A 542 -17.30 -13.43 -11.08
N GLN A 543 -16.16 -13.58 -11.78
CA GLN A 543 -15.16 -12.54 -11.91
C GLN A 543 -15.69 -11.31 -12.67
N ILE A 544 -16.51 -11.51 -13.71
CA ILE A 544 -17.18 -10.41 -14.42
C ILE A 544 -18.14 -9.70 -13.45
N ASN A 545 -18.98 -10.45 -12.72
CA ASN A 545 -19.88 -9.89 -11.70
C ASN A 545 -19.11 -9.08 -10.66
N ALA A 546 -18.02 -9.63 -10.10
CA ALA A 546 -17.19 -8.97 -9.12
C ALA A 546 -16.66 -7.63 -9.63
N ASN A 547 -16.18 -7.58 -10.87
CA ASN A 547 -15.69 -6.35 -11.49
C ASN A 547 -16.81 -5.31 -11.69
N ILE A 548 -18.00 -5.74 -12.13
CA ILE A 548 -19.14 -4.83 -12.32
C ILE A 548 -19.60 -4.27 -10.96
N ILE A 549 -19.74 -5.14 -9.95
CA ILE A 549 -20.13 -4.74 -8.61
C ILE A 549 -19.11 -3.78 -7.99
N ALA A 550 -17.82 -4.07 -8.11
CA ALA A 550 -16.76 -3.16 -7.66
C ALA A 550 -16.86 -1.78 -8.32
N ARG A 551 -17.16 -1.74 -9.63
CA ARG A 551 -17.35 -0.50 -10.37
C ARG A 551 -18.59 0.28 -9.92
N ILE A 552 -19.71 -0.39 -9.69
CA ILE A 552 -20.93 0.20 -9.14
C ILE A 552 -20.64 0.79 -7.74
N ASP A 553 -19.95 0.05 -6.90
CA ASP A 553 -19.61 0.45 -5.54
C ASP A 553 -18.67 1.67 -5.50
N CYS A 554 -17.67 1.74 -6.39
CA CYS A 554 -16.81 2.92 -6.52
C CYS A 554 -17.60 4.17 -6.92
N LEU A 555 -18.50 4.05 -7.92
CA LEU A 555 -19.31 5.19 -8.39
C LEU A 555 -20.36 5.61 -7.35
N LEU A 556 -20.90 4.65 -6.61
CA LEU A 556 -21.74 4.90 -5.46
C LEU A 556 -20.97 5.60 -4.33
N SER A 557 -19.74 5.19 -4.07
CA SER A 557 -18.84 5.84 -3.10
C SER A 557 -18.63 7.31 -3.44
N PHE A 558 -18.39 7.66 -4.70
CA PHE A 558 -18.28 9.06 -5.15
C PHE A 558 -19.57 9.85 -4.92
N ALA A 559 -20.73 9.25 -5.16
CA ALA A 559 -22.02 9.91 -4.90
C ALA A 559 -22.26 10.15 -3.40
N LYS A 560 -21.92 9.17 -2.55
CA LYS A 560 -22.01 9.32 -1.08
C LYS A 560 -21.07 10.41 -0.56
N ALA A 561 -19.81 10.44 -1.01
CA ALA A 561 -18.85 11.48 -0.64
C ALA A 561 -19.29 12.85 -1.15
N ALA A 562 -19.88 12.93 -2.35
CA ALA A 562 -20.40 14.17 -2.90
C ALA A 562 -21.58 14.73 -2.08
N GLU A 563 -22.47 13.89 -1.59
CA GLU A 563 -23.58 14.30 -0.72
C GLU A 563 -23.06 14.76 0.66
N GLU A 564 -22.16 13.99 1.27
CA GLU A 564 -21.59 14.27 2.59
C GLU A 564 -20.83 15.60 2.62
N HIS A 565 -20.03 15.88 1.56
CA HIS A 565 -19.13 17.02 1.52
C HIS A 565 -19.58 18.13 0.55
N HIS A 566 -20.80 18.06 0.01
CA HIS A 566 -21.37 19.05 -0.91
C HIS A 566 -20.49 19.30 -2.15
N TYR A 567 -20.06 18.21 -2.82
CA TYR A 567 -19.31 18.29 -4.06
C TYR A 567 -20.23 18.45 -5.26
N VAL A 568 -19.70 19.06 -6.31
CA VAL A 568 -20.44 19.37 -7.54
C VAL A 568 -19.91 18.56 -8.74
N ARG A 569 -20.75 18.34 -9.72
CA ARG A 569 -20.36 17.71 -10.98
C ARG A 569 -19.40 18.61 -11.76
N PRO A 570 -18.15 18.20 -12.09
CA PRO A 570 -17.26 18.94 -12.94
C PRO A 570 -17.65 18.79 -14.42
N VAL A 571 -17.28 19.77 -15.24
CA VAL A 571 -17.28 19.68 -16.70
C VAL A 571 -15.86 19.33 -17.14
N VAL A 572 -15.68 18.16 -17.74
CA VAL A 572 -14.39 17.72 -18.28
C VAL A 572 -14.42 17.83 -19.79
N ALA A 573 -13.44 18.51 -20.39
CA ALA A 573 -13.38 18.77 -21.82
C ALA A 573 -11.98 18.53 -22.40
N ASP A 574 -11.88 18.24 -23.69
CA ASP A 574 -10.59 18.10 -24.38
C ASP A 574 -10.08 19.48 -24.86
N ASP A 575 -9.87 20.37 -23.89
CA ASP A 575 -9.31 21.71 -24.10
C ASP A 575 -8.19 22.00 -23.07
N ALA A 576 -7.68 23.22 -23.04
CA ALA A 576 -6.61 23.64 -22.15
C ALA A 576 -7.10 24.51 -20.96
N LEU A 577 -8.41 24.76 -20.84
CA LEU A 577 -8.96 25.62 -19.80
C LEU A 577 -9.14 24.83 -18.51
N LEU A 578 -8.53 25.31 -17.43
CA LEU A 578 -8.75 24.85 -16.06
C LEU A 578 -9.36 26.03 -15.30
N GLU A 579 -10.62 25.92 -14.92
CA GLU A 579 -11.35 26.96 -14.18
C GLU A 579 -12.10 26.33 -13.02
N ILE A 580 -11.77 26.73 -11.82
CA ILE A 580 -12.35 26.26 -10.56
C ILE A 580 -12.88 27.48 -9.83
N GLN A 581 -14.16 27.49 -9.50
CA GLN A 581 -14.79 28.55 -8.70
C GLN A 581 -15.05 28.04 -7.30
N ALA A 582 -14.67 28.82 -6.30
CA ALA A 582 -14.80 28.50 -4.89
C ALA A 582 -14.26 27.10 -4.53
N GLY A 583 -13.09 26.74 -5.09
CA GLY A 583 -12.45 25.45 -4.81
C GLY A 583 -12.06 25.30 -3.35
N ARG A 584 -12.22 24.08 -2.80
CA ARG A 584 -11.86 23.71 -1.43
C ARG A 584 -10.89 22.53 -1.45
N HIS A 585 -10.09 22.39 -0.42
CA HIS A 585 -9.15 21.26 -0.30
C HIS A 585 -9.87 20.06 0.31
N PRO A 586 -10.04 18.94 -0.43
CA PRO A 586 -10.92 17.84 0.00
C PRO A 586 -10.50 17.20 1.34
N VAL A 587 -9.20 17.16 1.64
CA VAL A 587 -8.70 16.56 2.88
C VAL A 587 -8.71 17.57 4.03
N ILE A 588 -8.22 18.79 3.80
CA ILE A 588 -8.13 19.79 4.89
C ILE A 588 -9.52 20.18 5.39
N GLU A 589 -10.51 20.32 4.49
CA GLU A 589 -11.87 20.71 4.91
C GLU A 589 -12.53 19.70 5.85
N THR A 590 -12.17 18.41 5.75
CA THR A 590 -12.71 17.35 6.64
C THR A 590 -12.02 17.29 8.00
N GLN A 591 -10.84 17.91 8.13
CA GLN A 591 -10.05 17.92 9.38
C GLN A 591 -10.21 19.20 10.20
N LEU A 592 -10.95 20.19 9.68
CA LEU A 592 -11.17 21.43 10.40
C LEU A 592 -12.02 21.21 11.66
N PRO A 593 -11.73 21.93 12.77
CA PRO A 593 -12.55 21.88 13.96
C PRO A 593 -14.01 22.26 13.67
N VAL A 594 -14.93 21.72 14.47
CA VAL A 594 -16.36 22.01 14.34
C VAL A 594 -16.61 23.53 14.45
N GLY A 595 -17.22 24.11 13.40
CA GLY A 595 -17.50 25.54 13.31
C GLY A 595 -16.48 26.35 12.52
N GLU A 596 -15.33 25.78 12.13
CA GLU A 596 -14.44 26.41 11.18
C GLU A 596 -14.75 25.96 9.75
N GLN A 597 -14.69 26.90 8.80
CA GLN A 597 -14.90 26.61 7.38
C GLN A 597 -13.63 26.84 6.59
N TYR A 598 -13.41 25.98 5.59
CA TYR A 598 -12.32 26.18 4.63
C TYR A 598 -12.59 27.44 3.79
N VAL A 599 -11.58 28.28 3.60
CA VAL A 599 -11.70 29.47 2.76
C VAL A 599 -11.59 29.09 1.29
N PRO A 600 -12.69 29.15 0.52
CA PRO A 600 -12.68 28.73 -0.88
C PRO A 600 -11.95 29.72 -1.77
N ASN A 601 -11.28 29.20 -2.82
CA ASN A 601 -10.50 30.03 -3.73
C ASN A 601 -10.79 29.68 -5.20
N ASP A 602 -10.70 30.74 -6.04
CA ASP A 602 -10.87 30.62 -7.48
C ASP A 602 -9.54 30.44 -8.18
N ILE A 603 -9.48 29.48 -9.11
CA ILE A 603 -8.30 29.22 -9.95
C ILE A 603 -8.72 29.24 -11.40
N LYS A 604 -7.97 29.97 -12.21
CA LYS A 604 -8.13 29.96 -13.66
C LYS A 604 -6.78 29.84 -14.32
N LEU A 605 -6.60 28.83 -15.17
CA LEU A 605 -5.41 28.64 -15.99
C LEU A 605 -5.82 28.33 -17.42
N ASP A 606 -5.18 28.96 -18.36
CA ASP A 606 -5.30 28.66 -19.77
C ASP A 606 -3.94 28.86 -20.46
N THR A 607 -3.73 28.25 -21.63
CA THR A 607 -2.45 28.33 -22.33
C THR A 607 -2.29 29.60 -23.18
N GLN A 608 -3.29 30.47 -23.22
CA GLN A 608 -3.31 31.68 -24.07
C GLN A 608 -3.09 32.97 -23.32
N LYS A 609 -3.75 33.16 -22.16
CA LYS A 609 -3.75 34.43 -21.41
C LYS A 609 -3.15 34.26 -20.00
N GLN A 610 -3.33 33.12 -19.36
CA GLN A 610 -2.93 32.92 -17.98
C GLN A 610 -2.40 31.47 -17.81
N GLN A 611 -1.23 31.24 -18.39
CA GLN A 611 -0.58 29.93 -18.35
C GLN A 611 0.08 29.66 -16.98
N ILE A 612 0.72 30.68 -16.42
CA ILE A 612 1.48 30.59 -15.18
C ILE A 612 0.93 31.58 -14.17
N MET A 613 0.58 31.11 -12.99
CA MET A 613 0.25 31.95 -11.83
C MET A 613 1.41 31.94 -10.84
N ILE A 614 2.04 33.08 -10.64
CA ILE A 614 3.03 33.27 -9.57
C ILE A 614 2.27 33.70 -8.31
N ILE A 615 2.40 32.90 -7.25
CA ILE A 615 1.63 33.09 -6.01
C ILE A 615 2.61 33.46 -4.90
N THR A 616 2.54 34.71 -4.44
CA THR A 616 3.36 35.21 -3.35
C THR A 616 2.58 35.28 -2.02
N GLY A 617 3.27 35.43 -0.92
CA GLY A 617 2.67 35.58 0.41
C GLY A 617 3.44 34.82 1.50
N PRO A 618 3.09 34.99 2.78
CA PRO A 618 3.78 34.35 3.88
C PRO A 618 3.55 32.85 3.95
N ASN A 619 4.46 32.10 4.61
CA ASN A 619 4.44 30.63 4.60
C ASN A 619 3.19 30.02 5.25
N MET A 620 2.58 30.63 6.23
CA MET A 620 1.35 30.12 6.87
C MET A 620 0.04 30.57 6.17
N ALA A 621 0.14 31.28 5.05
CA ALA A 621 -1.04 31.81 4.35
C ALA A 621 -1.84 30.74 3.58
N GLY A 622 -1.28 29.51 3.40
CA GLY A 622 -1.98 28.42 2.73
C GLY A 622 -1.63 28.25 1.24
N LYS A 623 -0.49 28.77 0.77
CA LYS A 623 -0.02 28.62 -0.62
C LYS A 623 0.04 27.14 -1.03
N SER A 624 0.74 26.31 -0.25
CA SER A 624 0.89 24.86 -0.53
C SER A 624 -0.45 24.11 -0.55
N ALA A 625 -1.38 24.49 0.34
CA ALA A 625 -2.73 23.92 0.36
C ALA A 625 -3.50 24.26 -0.92
N LEU A 626 -3.36 25.49 -1.43
CA LEU A 626 -4.00 25.92 -2.67
C LEU A 626 -3.46 25.17 -3.89
N LEU A 627 -2.15 24.94 -3.96
CA LEU A 627 -1.54 24.15 -5.04
C LEU A 627 -2.08 22.72 -5.02
N ARG A 628 -1.99 22.05 -3.86
CA ARG A 628 -2.51 20.68 -3.69
C ARG A 628 -4.00 20.60 -4.00
N GLN A 629 -4.82 21.54 -3.52
CA GLN A 629 -6.24 21.64 -3.83
C GLN A 629 -6.51 21.59 -5.33
N THR A 630 -5.78 22.38 -6.12
CA THR A 630 -5.96 22.45 -7.58
C THR A 630 -5.64 21.11 -8.25
N ALA A 631 -4.55 20.45 -7.83
CA ALA A 631 -4.20 19.14 -8.35
C ALA A 631 -5.23 18.07 -7.95
N LEU A 632 -5.67 18.06 -6.68
CA LEU A 632 -6.64 17.08 -6.17
C LEU A 632 -8.01 17.24 -6.86
N ILE A 633 -8.51 18.46 -7.07
CA ILE A 633 -9.76 18.73 -7.80
C ILE A 633 -9.63 18.23 -9.24
N THR A 634 -8.52 18.52 -9.92
CA THR A 634 -8.24 18.04 -11.28
C THR A 634 -8.21 16.51 -11.34
N LEU A 635 -7.57 15.88 -10.38
CA LEU A 635 -7.44 14.44 -10.26
C LEU A 635 -8.81 13.77 -10.03
N MET A 636 -9.60 14.29 -9.09
CA MET A 636 -10.96 13.80 -8.79
C MET A 636 -11.87 13.92 -10.02
N ALA A 637 -11.81 15.03 -10.75
CA ALA A 637 -12.57 15.21 -11.99
C ALA A 637 -12.20 14.14 -13.03
N GLN A 638 -10.92 13.85 -13.23
CA GLN A 638 -10.45 12.83 -14.20
C GLN A 638 -10.60 11.39 -13.68
N MET A 639 -10.89 11.19 -12.40
CA MET A 639 -11.36 9.89 -11.89
C MET A 639 -12.83 9.64 -12.24
N GLY A 640 -13.59 10.68 -12.58
CA GLY A 640 -15.03 10.66 -12.76
C GLY A 640 -15.80 10.89 -11.45
N SER A 641 -15.19 11.56 -10.48
CA SER A 641 -15.81 11.97 -9.22
C SER A 641 -16.34 13.41 -9.30
N PHE A 642 -17.31 13.74 -8.45
CA PHE A 642 -17.66 15.11 -8.14
C PHE A 642 -16.53 15.76 -7.34
N VAL A 643 -16.47 17.09 -7.34
CA VAL A 643 -15.33 17.87 -6.83
C VAL A 643 -15.75 18.92 -5.82
N PRO A 644 -14.87 19.25 -4.84
CA PRO A 644 -15.12 20.29 -3.83
C PRO A 644 -14.99 21.70 -4.40
N ALA A 645 -16.01 22.17 -5.07
CA ALA A 645 -16.08 23.52 -5.66
C ALA A 645 -17.54 23.94 -5.83
N ASP A 646 -17.81 25.22 -6.16
CA ASP A 646 -19.14 25.66 -6.61
C ASP A 646 -19.36 25.35 -8.10
N SER A 647 -18.29 25.46 -8.89
CA SER A 647 -18.24 24.96 -10.27
C SER A 647 -16.79 24.64 -10.67
N ALA A 648 -16.62 23.67 -11.55
CA ALA A 648 -15.31 23.32 -12.09
C ALA A 648 -15.41 22.93 -13.57
N ARG A 649 -14.56 23.55 -14.40
CA ARG A 649 -14.30 23.14 -15.78
C ARG A 649 -12.84 22.72 -15.88
N ILE A 650 -12.61 21.47 -16.21
CA ILE A 650 -11.28 20.85 -16.24
C ILE A 650 -10.97 20.44 -17.68
N GLY A 651 -10.07 21.19 -18.32
CA GLY A 651 -9.45 20.75 -19.55
C GLY A 651 -8.50 19.61 -19.30
N LEU A 652 -8.57 18.56 -20.12
CA LEU A 652 -7.80 17.32 -19.91
C LEU A 652 -6.33 17.59 -19.62
N VAL A 653 -5.86 16.91 -18.56
CA VAL A 653 -4.46 16.89 -18.14
C VAL A 653 -3.88 15.50 -18.44
N ASP A 654 -2.71 15.47 -19.05
CA ASP A 654 -2.00 14.22 -19.34
C ASP A 654 -1.00 13.81 -18.23
N LYS A 655 -0.43 14.81 -17.56
CA LYS A 655 0.52 14.61 -16.46
C LYS A 655 0.29 15.66 -15.37
N ILE A 656 0.39 15.25 -14.13
CA ILE A 656 0.42 16.16 -12.97
C ILE A 656 1.76 15.99 -12.29
N PHE A 657 2.48 17.09 -12.15
CA PHE A 657 3.76 17.17 -11.47
C PHE A 657 3.67 18.09 -10.27
N THR A 658 4.17 17.63 -9.14
CA THR A 658 4.22 18.44 -7.93
C THR A 658 5.62 18.44 -7.33
N ARG A 659 6.10 19.63 -7.01
CA ARG A 659 7.23 19.85 -6.11
C ARG A 659 6.72 20.70 -4.95
N VAL A 660 6.12 20.03 -3.95
CA VAL A 660 5.47 20.64 -2.79
C VAL A 660 6.01 20.01 -1.51
N GLY A 661 6.56 20.83 -0.63
CA GLY A 661 7.15 20.40 0.65
C GLY A 661 8.60 19.91 0.53
N ALA A 662 9.36 20.00 1.63
CA ALA A 662 10.72 19.44 1.72
C ALA A 662 10.63 17.94 2.01
N SER A 663 11.14 17.11 1.10
CA SER A 663 11.36 15.69 1.40
C SER A 663 12.80 15.55 1.93
N ASP A 664 12.96 15.56 3.25
CA ASP A 664 14.24 15.23 3.87
C ASP A 664 14.50 13.73 3.72
N ASN A 665 15.26 13.37 2.71
CA ASN A 665 15.69 11.97 2.53
C ASN A 665 17.05 11.77 3.23
N ILE A 666 17.04 11.90 4.55
CA ILE A 666 18.22 11.77 5.42
C ILE A 666 18.92 10.41 5.24
N SER A 667 18.16 9.38 4.83
CA SER A 667 18.66 8.00 4.70
C SER A 667 19.66 7.80 3.54
N LEU A 668 19.69 8.67 2.53
CA LEU A 668 20.60 8.58 1.39
C LEU A 668 21.76 9.59 1.47
N GLY A 669 21.82 10.46 2.50
CA GLY A 669 22.88 11.44 2.66
C GLY A 669 22.92 12.53 1.58
N GLU A 670 21.85 12.68 0.78
CA GLU A 670 21.75 13.70 -0.25
C GLU A 670 21.36 15.06 0.35
N SER A 671 21.96 16.13 -0.19
CA SER A 671 21.56 17.50 0.16
C SER A 671 20.10 17.74 -0.24
N THR A 672 19.29 18.35 0.64
CA THR A 672 17.90 18.76 0.35
C THR A 672 17.76 19.55 -0.94
N PHE A 673 18.75 20.40 -1.26
CA PHE A 673 18.82 21.15 -2.50
C PHE A 673 19.08 20.25 -3.73
N MET A 674 19.90 19.19 -3.60
CA MET A 674 20.12 18.24 -4.70
C MET A 674 18.86 17.44 -5.01
N VAL A 675 18.15 16.98 -4.00
CA VAL A 675 16.85 16.31 -4.16
C VAL A 675 15.85 17.24 -4.87
N GLU A 676 15.78 18.51 -4.44
CA GLU A 676 14.92 19.52 -5.05
C GLU A 676 15.25 19.73 -6.54
N MET A 677 16.50 19.82 -6.89
CA MET A 677 16.93 20.01 -8.29
C MET A 677 16.69 18.76 -9.13
N THR A 678 16.85 17.56 -8.56
CA THR A 678 16.55 16.30 -9.24
C THR A 678 15.05 16.20 -9.56
N GLU A 679 14.18 16.50 -8.59
CA GLU A 679 12.72 16.53 -8.81
C GLU A 679 12.33 17.58 -9.87
N ALA A 680 12.89 18.79 -9.80
CA ALA A 680 12.65 19.84 -10.80
C ALA A 680 13.15 19.43 -12.20
N SER A 681 14.31 18.78 -12.28
CA SER A 681 14.86 18.26 -13.53
C SER A 681 13.97 17.20 -14.16
N ASP A 682 13.47 16.25 -13.34
CA ASP A 682 12.54 15.22 -13.83
C ASP A 682 11.25 15.86 -14.39
N ILE A 683 10.69 16.84 -13.71
CA ILE A 683 9.52 17.60 -14.19
C ILE A 683 9.81 18.26 -15.54
N LEU A 684 10.90 19.03 -15.65
CA LEU A 684 11.23 19.82 -16.85
C LEU A 684 11.54 18.95 -18.07
N ASN A 685 12.12 17.78 -17.86
CA ASN A 685 12.41 16.81 -18.94
C ASN A 685 11.18 16.05 -19.42
N ASN A 686 10.13 15.95 -18.60
CA ASN A 686 8.93 15.17 -18.89
C ASN A 686 7.66 16.00 -19.13
N VAL A 687 7.70 17.32 -18.91
CA VAL A 687 6.55 18.22 -19.07
C VAL A 687 6.03 18.25 -20.51
N THR A 688 4.72 18.44 -20.68
CA THR A 688 4.04 18.64 -21.95
C THR A 688 3.13 19.87 -21.88
N PRO A 689 2.65 20.40 -23.00
CA PRO A 689 1.69 21.53 -22.99
C PRO A 689 0.36 21.21 -22.30
N ARG A 690 0.02 19.94 -22.12
CA ARG A 690 -1.20 19.50 -21.40
C ARG A 690 -0.96 19.19 -19.93
N SER A 691 0.28 19.28 -19.44
CA SER A 691 0.59 19.02 -18.04
C SER A 691 0.06 20.11 -17.11
N LEU A 692 -0.16 19.72 -15.86
CA LEU A 692 -0.34 20.62 -14.73
C LEU A 692 0.89 20.53 -13.83
N VAL A 693 1.57 21.66 -13.62
CA VAL A 693 2.81 21.74 -12.84
C VAL A 693 2.63 22.61 -11.60
N LEU A 694 3.05 22.11 -10.47
CA LEU A 694 2.94 22.79 -9.17
C LEU A 694 4.32 22.88 -8.53
N PHE A 695 4.86 24.08 -8.43
CA PHE A 695 6.10 24.39 -7.74
C PHE A 695 5.83 25.16 -6.46
N ASP A 696 6.36 24.71 -5.34
CA ASP A 696 6.24 25.36 -4.04
C ASP A 696 7.64 25.63 -3.47
N GLU A 697 7.94 26.93 -3.32
CA GLU A 697 9.16 27.45 -2.73
C GLU A 697 10.46 26.90 -3.35
N LEU A 698 10.51 26.74 -4.66
CA LEU A 698 11.67 26.25 -5.39
C LEU A 698 12.86 27.21 -5.28
N GLY A 699 14.08 26.65 -5.07
CA GLY A 699 15.31 27.42 -4.93
C GLY A 699 15.65 27.84 -3.49
N ARG A 700 14.91 27.36 -2.49
CA ARG A 700 15.11 27.73 -1.08
C ARG A 700 16.34 27.12 -0.44
N GLY A 701 16.83 26.00 -0.96
CA GLY A 701 17.97 25.24 -0.41
C GLY A 701 19.36 25.81 -0.71
N THR A 702 19.47 26.96 -1.41
CA THR A 702 20.75 27.60 -1.79
C THR A 702 20.78 29.08 -1.44
N SER A 703 21.80 29.83 -1.92
CA SER A 703 21.87 31.28 -1.73
C SER A 703 20.66 31.98 -2.40
N THR A 704 20.21 33.10 -1.83
CA THR A 704 19.01 33.82 -2.32
C THR A 704 19.10 34.16 -3.80
N TYR A 705 20.23 34.67 -4.26
CA TYR A 705 20.41 35.06 -5.66
C TYR A 705 20.45 33.87 -6.62
N ASP A 706 21.08 32.76 -6.23
CA ASP A 706 21.07 31.52 -7.02
C ASP A 706 19.66 30.95 -7.09
N GLY A 707 18.93 30.93 -5.96
CA GLY A 707 17.56 30.46 -5.88
C GLY A 707 16.61 31.26 -6.78
N ILE A 708 16.68 32.60 -6.72
CA ILE A 708 15.90 33.49 -7.60
C ILE A 708 16.25 33.25 -9.06
N SER A 709 17.53 33.12 -9.40
CA SER A 709 17.98 32.94 -10.78
C SER A 709 17.48 31.61 -11.36
N ILE A 710 17.52 30.53 -10.59
CA ILE A 710 17.00 29.21 -10.99
C ILE A 710 15.48 29.27 -11.17
N ALA A 711 14.76 29.83 -10.19
CA ALA A 711 13.31 29.95 -10.24
C ALA A 711 12.84 30.77 -11.44
N TRP A 712 13.50 31.91 -11.70
CA TRP A 712 13.23 32.75 -12.87
C TRP A 712 13.43 31.99 -14.19
N ALA A 713 14.58 31.34 -14.34
CA ALA A 713 14.91 30.58 -15.55
C ALA A 713 13.93 29.43 -15.81
N ILE A 714 13.46 28.76 -14.77
CA ILE A 714 12.46 27.68 -14.89
C ILE A 714 11.11 28.22 -15.35
N VAL A 715 10.63 29.33 -14.77
CA VAL A 715 9.36 29.95 -15.15
C VAL A 715 9.45 30.46 -16.60
N GLU A 716 10.56 31.07 -16.98
CA GLU A 716 10.81 31.52 -18.36
C GLU A 716 10.84 30.37 -19.35
N TYR A 717 11.52 29.25 -19.01
CA TYR A 717 11.53 28.04 -19.80
C TYR A 717 10.13 27.49 -20.05
N LEU A 718 9.32 27.33 -18.99
CA LEU A 718 7.93 26.87 -19.08
C LEU A 718 7.05 27.80 -19.93
N HIS A 719 7.33 29.11 -19.92
CA HIS A 719 6.59 30.07 -20.71
C HIS A 719 6.98 30.05 -22.18
N GLN A 720 8.27 29.98 -22.50
CA GLN A 720 8.80 30.20 -23.87
C GLN A 720 8.92 28.90 -24.68
N HIS A 721 9.29 27.77 -24.04
CA HIS A 721 9.56 26.53 -24.76
C HIS A 721 8.27 25.85 -25.22
N SER A 722 8.06 25.75 -26.55
CA SER A 722 6.80 25.27 -27.15
C SER A 722 6.36 23.85 -26.69
N GLY A 723 7.32 22.99 -26.37
CA GLY A 723 7.06 21.64 -25.83
C GLY A 723 6.75 21.59 -24.33
N ALA A 724 6.93 22.71 -23.60
CA ALA A 724 6.82 22.76 -22.14
C ALA A 724 5.80 23.78 -21.64
N GLN A 725 4.92 24.32 -22.50
CA GLN A 725 3.94 25.36 -22.14
C GLN A 725 2.80 24.83 -21.26
N ALA A 726 3.15 24.22 -20.13
CA ALA A 726 2.22 23.65 -19.18
C ALA A 726 1.47 24.71 -18.33
N ARG A 727 0.27 24.38 -17.90
CA ARG A 727 -0.45 25.14 -16.89
C ARG A 727 0.29 25.01 -15.56
N THR A 728 0.72 26.15 -15.00
CA THR A 728 1.65 26.15 -13.87
C THR A 728 1.16 27.04 -12.73
N LEU A 729 1.17 26.52 -11.51
CA LEU A 729 1.09 27.28 -10.27
C LEU A 729 2.46 27.32 -9.63
N PHE A 730 3.01 28.48 -9.42
CA PHE A 730 4.34 28.71 -8.87
C PHE A 730 4.24 29.52 -7.58
N ALA A 731 4.24 28.83 -6.43
CA ALA A 731 4.25 29.50 -5.13
C ALA A 731 5.69 29.82 -4.71
N THR A 732 5.93 31.05 -4.30
CA THR A 732 7.25 31.51 -3.94
C THR A 732 7.22 32.59 -2.85
N HIS A 733 8.33 32.78 -2.18
CA HIS A 733 8.59 33.90 -1.31
C HIS A 733 9.52 34.95 -1.97
N TYR A 734 9.97 34.69 -3.21
CA TYR A 734 10.77 35.62 -3.99
C TYR A 734 9.87 36.68 -4.64
N HIS A 735 9.85 37.88 -4.10
CA HIS A 735 9.05 39.00 -4.61
C HIS A 735 9.55 39.51 -5.98
N GLU A 736 10.81 39.28 -6.28
CA GLU A 736 11.44 39.62 -7.55
C GLU A 736 10.76 38.95 -8.75
N LEU A 737 10.20 37.74 -8.57
CA LEU A 737 9.45 37.06 -9.62
C LEU A 737 8.18 37.82 -10.03
N ASN A 738 7.67 38.74 -9.22
CA ASN A 738 6.53 39.56 -9.59
C ASN A 738 6.81 40.45 -10.83
N GLU A 739 8.06 40.78 -11.09
CA GLU A 739 8.46 41.56 -12.28
C GLU A 739 8.21 40.78 -13.59
N MET A 740 8.11 39.45 -13.55
CA MET A 740 7.91 38.61 -14.73
C MET A 740 6.58 38.92 -15.45
N GLU A 741 5.54 39.30 -14.74
CA GLU A 741 4.25 39.70 -15.35
C GLU A 741 4.40 40.88 -16.34
N LYS A 742 5.35 41.80 -16.09
CA LYS A 742 5.62 42.95 -16.97
C LYS A 742 6.30 42.56 -18.28
N HIS A 743 7.03 41.41 -18.26
CA HIS A 743 7.83 40.95 -19.40
C HIS A 743 7.17 39.82 -20.19
N PHE A 744 6.24 39.08 -19.58
CA PHE A 744 5.64 37.85 -20.14
C PHE A 744 4.11 37.91 -20.08
N GLU A 745 3.44 37.93 -21.20
CA GLU A 745 1.98 38.17 -21.32
C GLU A 745 1.13 37.09 -20.61
N ARG A 746 1.60 35.83 -20.56
CA ARG A 746 0.83 34.69 -20.01
C ARG A 746 1.18 34.36 -18.56
N ILE A 747 1.99 35.20 -17.92
CA ILE A 747 2.29 35.13 -16.50
C ILE A 747 1.43 36.13 -15.75
N LYS A 748 0.80 35.70 -14.64
CA LYS A 748 -0.03 36.58 -13.79
C LYS A 748 0.37 36.41 -12.34
N ASN A 749 0.45 37.54 -11.64
CA ASN A 749 0.78 37.58 -10.23
C ASN A 749 -0.47 37.52 -9.36
N TYR A 750 -0.36 36.71 -8.31
CA TYR A 750 -1.37 36.58 -7.27
C TYR A 750 -0.68 36.62 -5.90
N ASN A 751 -1.46 36.97 -4.88
CA ASN A 751 -1.01 36.86 -3.50
C ASN A 751 -2.08 36.19 -2.65
N VAL A 752 -1.68 35.49 -1.60
CA VAL A 752 -2.61 35.03 -0.57
C VAL A 752 -2.73 36.09 0.48
N SER A 753 -3.93 36.67 0.58
CA SER A 753 -4.18 37.88 1.33
C SER A 753 -4.00 37.74 2.84
N VAL A 754 -3.41 38.76 3.41
CA VAL A 754 -3.17 38.94 4.85
C VAL A 754 -3.68 40.29 5.25
N LYS A 755 -4.34 40.40 6.39
CA LYS A 755 -4.82 41.66 6.95
C LYS A 755 -4.12 41.96 8.26
N GLU A 756 -3.54 43.12 8.36
CA GLU A 756 -3.01 43.64 9.62
C GLU A 756 -4.09 44.40 10.37
N VAL A 757 -4.42 43.96 11.58
CA VAL A 757 -5.40 44.66 12.46
C VAL A 757 -4.75 44.81 13.83
N ASN A 758 -4.58 46.06 14.26
CA ASN A 758 -3.99 46.44 15.57
C ASN A 758 -2.60 45.80 15.81
N GLY A 759 -1.76 45.78 14.77
CA GLY A 759 -0.42 45.18 14.86
C GLY A 759 -0.39 43.66 14.92
N LYS A 760 -1.55 42.97 14.70
CA LYS A 760 -1.65 41.52 14.53
C LYS A 760 -1.97 41.15 13.11
N VAL A 761 -1.26 40.21 12.60
CA VAL A 761 -1.44 39.65 11.25
C VAL A 761 -2.52 38.57 11.29
N ILE A 762 -3.56 38.74 10.49
CA ILE A 762 -4.64 37.79 10.28
C ILE A 762 -4.50 37.21 8.87
N PHE A 763 -4.31 35.92 8.75
CA PHE A 763 -4.26 35.21 7.48
C PHE A 763 -5.69 35.02 6.94
N LEU A 764 -6.05 35.74 5.90
CA LEU A 764 -7.37 35.62 5.27
C LEU A 764 -7.48 34.39 4.38
N ARG A 765 -6.36 33.82 3.98
CA ARG A 765 -6.24 32.59 3.12
C ARG A 765 -7.00 32.77 1.78
N LYS A 766 -7.24 33.96 1.33
CA LYS A 766 -7.94 34.28 0.08
C LYS A 766 -6.92 34.69 -0.98
N LEU A 767 -7.00 34.09 -2.16
CA LEU A 767 -6.19 34.42 -3.32
C LEU A 767 -6.71 35.71 -3.96
N MET A 768 -5.82 36.66 -4.17
CA MET A 768 -6.10 37.97 -4.75
C MET A 768 -5.15 38.26 -5.91
N PRO A 769 -5.61 38.94 -6.99
CA PRO A 769 -4.72 39.39 -8.05
C PRO A 769 -3.66 40.39 -7.54
N GLY A 770 -2.48 40.35 -8.14
CA GLY A 770 -1.32 41.18 -7.80
C GLY A 770 -0.32 40.50 -6.87
N GLY A 771 0.92 40.93 -6.91
CA GLY A 771 2.00 40.45 -6.05
C GLY A 771 1.96 41.06 -4.64
N SER A 772 2.54 40.35 -3.65
CA SER A 772 2.81 40.91 -2.32
C SER A 772 4.22 41.50 -2.27
N GLU A 773 4.37 42.70 -1.74
CA GLU A 773 5.67 43.37 -1.59
C GLU A 773 6.25 43.23 -0.16
N HIS A 774 5.48 42.71 0.79
CA HIS A 774 5.89 42.60 2.19
C HIS A 774 6.15 41.17 2.66
N SER A 775 7.22 41.02 3.44
CA SER A 775 7.57 39.79 4.15
C SER A 775 6.96 39.78 5.56
N PHE A 776 6.26 38.71 5.94
CA PHE A 776 5.62 38.56 7.26
C PHE A 776 6.33 37.54 8.17
N GLY A 777 7.57 37.13 7.85
CA GLY A 777 8.29 36.09 8.60
C GLY A 777 8.44 36.37 10.11
N ILE A 778 8.70 37.62 10.50
CA ILE A 778 8.84 38.00 11.91
C ILE A 778 7.50 37.94 12.64
N HIS A 779 6.39 38.27 12.00
CA HIS A 779 5.04 38.12 12.57
C HIS A 779 4.67 36.62 12.77
N VAL A 780 5.07 35.73 11.84
CA VAL A 780 4.91 34.30 12.02
C VAL A 780 5.72 33.79 13.23
N ALA A 781 6.94 34.27 13.42
CA ALA A 781 7.76 33.96 14.57
C ALA A 781 7.09 34.41 15.90
N GLU A 782 6.42 35.57 15.90
CA GLU A 782 5.66 36.05 17.06
C GLU A 782 4.45 35.14 17.36
N ILE A 783 3.69 34.75 16.33
CA ILE A 783 2.55 33.81 16.46
C ILE A 783 3.00 32.45 16.98
N ALA A 784 4.19 31.99 16.56
CA ALA A 784 4.78 30.73 17.04
C ALA A 784 5.28 30.80 18.51
N GLY A 785 5.14 31.96 19.19
CA GLY A 785 5.50 32.11 20.59
C GLY A 785 6.98 32.45 20.83
N MET A 786 7.70 32.96 19.84
CA MET A 786 9.09 33.39 20.00
C MET A 786 9.20 34.52 21.06
N PRO A 787 10.24 34.53 21.91
CA PRO A 787 10.40 35.56 22.94
C PRO A 787 10.31 36.97 22.35
N LYS A 788 9.53 37.84 22.97
CA LYS A 788 9.27 39.25 22.50
C LYS A 788 10.55 40.07 22.28
N SER A 789 11.61 39.85 23.06
CA SER A 789 12.91 40.48 22.89
C SER A 789 13.57 40.14 21.55
N ILE A 790 13.46 38.88 21.10
CA ILE A 790 13.98 38.43 19.81
C ILE A 790 13.17 39.03 18.68
N VAL A 791 11.84 38.99 18.77
CA VAL A 791 10.91 39.57 17.77
C VAL A 791 11.16 41.07 17.60
N SER A 792 11.27 41.82 18.71
CA SER A 792 11.59 43.25 18.70
C SER A 792 12.95 43.54 18.05
N ARG A 793 13.98 42.75 18.39
CA ARG A 793 15.30 42.88 17.79
C ARG A 793 15.30 42.57 16.30
N ALA A 794 14.59 41.48 15.89
CA ALA A 794 14.45 41.14 14.49
C ALA A 794 13.80 42.24 13.66
N ASN A 795 12.74 42.90 14.18
CA ASN A 795 12.11 44.06 13.53
C ASN A 795 13.05 45.25 13.39
N ALA A 796 13.91 45.51 14.40
CA ALA A 796 14.88 46.58 14.32
C ALA A 796 15.96 46.30 13.25
N ILE A 797 16.41 45.04 13.15
CA ILE A 797 17.36 44.62 12.12
C ILE A 797 16.74 44.67 10.72
N LEU A 798 15.50 44.25 10.55
CA LEU A 798 14.78 44.30 9.27
C LEU A 798 14.71 45.74 8.74
N ARG A 799 14.29 46.70 9.58
CA ARG A 799 14.23 48.13 9.19
C ARG A 799 15.58 48.66 8.78
N GLN A 800 16.66 48.22 9.42
CA GLN A 800 18.01 48.65 9.08
C GLN A 800 18.44 48.11 7.71
N LEU A 801 18.16 46.84 7.43
CA LEU A 801 18.47 46.17 6.14
C LEU A 801 17.65 46.77 5.00
N GLU A 802 16.37 47.11 5.23
CA GLU A 802 15.52 47.79 4.25
C GLU A 802 15.98 49.22 3.95
N ALA A 803 16.40 49.96 4.95
CA ALA A 803 16.97 51.30 4.80
C ALA A 803 18.31 51.29 4.02
N ASP A 804 19.17 50.30 4.27
CA ASP A 804 20.43 50.17 3.57
C ASP A 804 20.25 49.78 2.07
N ASN A 805 19.19 49.05 1.73
CA ASN A 805 18.82 48.72 0.35
C ASN A 805 18.13 49.90 -0.37
N ALA A 806 17.35 50.76 0.33
CA ALA A 806 16.71 51.94 -0.25
C ALA A 806 17.72 53.05 -0.56
N GLY A 807 18.92 53.06 0.06
CA GLY A 807 19.98 54.04 -0.18
C GLY A 807 20.80 53.82 -1.47
N VAL A 808 20.53 52.79 -2.27
CA VAL A 808 21.22 52.47 -3.53
C VAL A 808 20.43 52.91 -4.77
N GLY A 809 19.24 53.49 -4.59
CA GLY A 809 18.38 53.93 -5.69
C GLY A 809 18.24 55.47 -5.66
N VAL A 810 18.80 56.14 -6.72
CA VAL A 810 18.44 57.48 -7.21
C VAL A 810 19.08 58.64 -6.48
N ASP A 811 20.21 59.10 -7.00
CA ASP A 811 20.48 60.54 -7.21
C ASP A 811 20.39 60.85 -8.71
N GLU A 812 19.18 61.13 -9.19
CA GLU A 812 18.95 61.97 -10.39
C GLU A 812 18.14 63.18 -9.98
N SER A 813 18.84 64.22 -9.58
CA SER A 813 18.30 65.57 -9.73
C SER A 813 19.40 66.63 -9.79
N GLY A 814 19.62 67.19 -10.99
CA GLY A 814 19.95 68.58 -11.17
C GLY A 814 21.40 68.90 -11.44
N ALA A 815 21.77 69.06 -12.75
CA ALA A 815 22.38 70.24 -13.28
C ALA A 815 22.46 70.16 -14.82
N GLU A 816 21.75 71.02 -15.48
CA GLU A 816 21.94 71.38 -16.91
C GLU A 816 23.34 71.99 -17.10
N ALA A 817 24.05 71.61 -18.15
CA ALA A 817 24.61 72.54 -19.10
C ALA A 817 25.43 71.89 -20.22
N SER A 818 24.94 72.17 -21.46
CA SER A 818 25.66 72.45 -22.69
C SER A 818 26.51 71.37 -23.37
N ALA A 819 25.99 70.97 -24.52
CA ALA A 819 26.49 70.92 -25.85
C ALA A 819 27.88 70.33 -26.12
N GLU A 820 27.93 69.28 -26.93
CA GLU A 820 28.39 69.14 -28.29
C GLU A 820 28.56 67.70 -28.71
N ALA A 821 27.87 67.32 -29.78
CA ALA A 821 28.18 66.15 -30.59
C ALA A 821 29.31 66.52 -31.58
N PRO A 822 29.95 65.67 -32.37
CA PRO A 822 29.44 64.41 -32.89
C PRO A 822 30.51 63.24 -33.07
N SER A 823 30.06 62.16 -33.61
CA SER A 823 30.55 61.25 -34.65
C SER A 823 30.83 59.79 -34.26
N GLU A 824 30.04 58.97 -34.91
CA GLU A 824 30.31 57.64 -35.58
C GLU A 824 31.56 56.86 -35.19
N ASN A 825 31.44 55.62 -34.73
CA ASN A 825 31.62 54.38 -35.55
C ASN A 825 31.86 53.18 -34.68
N ALA A 826 31.16 52.13 -35.12
CA ALA A 826 31.61 50.75 -35.19
C ALA A 826 31.93 49.89 -33.96
N ALA A 827 31.06 48.98 -33.74
CA ALA A 827 31.32 47.56 -33.43
C ALA A 827 32.67 47.15 -32.83
N ALA A 828 32.64 46.72 -31.59
CA ALA A 828 33.37 45.53 -31.16
C ALA A 828 32.87 45.07 -29.77
N MET A 829 32.36 43.86 -29.71
CA MET A 829 32.13 43.11 -28.46
C MET A 829 33.45 43.10 -27.69
N THR A 830 33.45 43.73 -26.53
CA THR A 830 34.50 43.51 -25.55
C THR A 830 33.85 43.20 -24.22
N VAL A 831 34.02 41.96 -23.82
CA VAL A 831 33.70 41.51 -22.47
C VAL A 831 34.53 42.34 -21.50
N THR A 832 33.91 43.35 -20.90
CA THR A 832 34.52 44.07 -19.79
C THR A 832 34.27 43.27 -18.53
N SER A 833 35.36 42.67 -18.03
CA SER A 833 35.45 42.15 -16.68
C SER A 833 34.93 43.19 -15.69
N VAL A 834 33.81 42.91 -15.05
CA VAL A 834 33.34 43.66 -13.90
C VAL A 834 34.40 43.52 -12.80
N LYS A 835 35.16 44.55 -12.56
CA LYS A 835 35.97 44.67 -11.34
C LYS A 835 35.06 44.42 -10.15
N ARG A 836 35.28 43.32 -9.45
CA ARG A 836 34.82 43.10 -8.09
C ARG A 836 35.08 44.36 -7.26
N ARG A 837 34.09 45.19 -7.10
CA ARG A 837 34.08 46.10 -5.97
C ARG A 837 33.93 45.22 -4.72
N LYS A 838 34.95 45.25 -3.88
CA LYS A 838 34.92 44.69 -2.53
C LYS A 838 33.61 45.10 -1.90
N GLY A 839 32.75 44.07 -1.63
CA GLY A 839 31.54 44.27 -0.88
C GLY A 839 31.84 45.02 0.40
N GLY A 840 31.12 46.11 0.62
CA GLY A 840 31.16 46.79 1.88
C GLY A 840 30.91 45.76 2.96
N LYS A 841 31.89 45.51 3.79
CA LYS A 841 31.67 44.74 5.02
C LYS A 841 30.59 45.51 5.76
N LEU A 842 29.40 44.91 5.88
CA LEU A 842 28.44 45.33 6.91
C LEU A 842 29.25 45.42 8.18
N SER A 843 29.42 46.66 8.68
CA SER A 843 30.21 46.92 9.85
C SER A 843 29.42 46.33 11.05
N THR A 844 29.75 45.12 11.39
CA THR A 844 29.25 44.42 12.60
C THR A 844 29.53 45.22 13.87
N ARG A 845 30.42 46.20 13.81
CA ARG A 845 30.71 47.14 14.92
C ARG A 845 29.49 47.95 15.36
N ASN A 846 28.64 48.43 14.45
CA ASN A 846 27.49 49.25 14.81
C ASN A 846 26.30 48.40 15.36
N ILE A 847 26.27 47.12 15.08
CA ILE A 847 25.25 46.20 15.61
C ILE A 847 25.66 45.67 16.98
N ALA A 848 26.97 45.49 17.22
CA ALA A 848 27.49 44.93 18.49
C ALA A 848 27.61 45.98 19.62
N SER A 849 27.59 47.29 19.32
CA SER A 849 27.80 48.35 20.36
C SER A 849 26.58 48.62 21.26
N GLN A 850 25.45 47.95 21.02
CA GLN A 850 24.20 48.12 21.83
C GLN A 850 23.81 46.90 22.69
N SER A 851 24.61 45.85 22.72
CA SER A 851 24.34 44.69 23.60
C SER A 851 25.52 44.36 24.49
N SER A 852 25.46 44.89 25.73
CA SER A 852 26.35 44.45 26.82
C SER A 852 25.86 43.14 27.44
N VAL A 853 26.17 42.00 26.80
CA VAL A 853 26.18 40.70 27.47
C VAL A 853 27.30 39.87 26.82
N GLN A 854 28.32 39.58 27.64
CA GLN A 854 29.39 38.65 27.28
C GLN A 854 28.82 37.26 27.07
N GLY A 855 28.65 36.91 25.79
CA GLY A 855 28.39 35.55 25.38
C GLY A 855 29.17 35.27 24.10
N VAL A 856 30.02 34.27 24.11
CA VAL A 856 30.79 33.81 22.95
C VAL A 856 29.81 33.33 21.89
N GLN A 857 29.61 34.14 20.84
CA GLN A 857 28.79 33.79 19.70
C GLN A 857 29.67 33.06 18.67
N LEU A 858 29.49 31.74 18.58
CA LEU A 858 30.03 30.95 17.50
C LEU A 858 29.31 31.29 16.21
N SER A 859 29.97 32.02 15.32
CA SER A 859 29.48 32.31 13.96
C SER A 859 29.66 31.05 13.09
N PHE A 860 28.58 30.47 12.64
CA PHE A 860 28.55 29.24 11.82
C PHE A 860 28.97 29.48 10.35
N PHE A 861 29.47 30.66 9.99
CA PHE A 861 29.80 31.05 8.62
C PHE A 861 31.25 31.50 8.47
N GLN A 862 32.25 30.71 8.90
CA GLN A 862 33.60 30.77 8.39
C GLN A 862 34.19 29.37 8.31
N LEU A 863 33.92 28.70 7.20
CA LEU A 863 34.54 27.40 6.84
C LEU A 863 36.04 27.53 6.45
N ASP A 864 36.58 28.74 6.42
CA ASP A 864 37.96 29.09 6.06
C ASP A 864 38.73 29.78 7.19
N ASP A 865 38.43 29.47 8.43
CA ASP A 865 39.32 29.86 9.53
C ASP A 865 40.62 29.05 9.42
N PRO A 866 41.81 29.70 9.23
CA PRO A 866 43.10 29.02 9.13
C PRO A 866 43.38 28.07 10.31
N VAL A 867 42.90 28.40 11.50
CA VAL A 867 43.07 27.58 12.70
C VAL A 867 42.21 26.29 12.63
N LEU A 868 40.97 26.39 12.15
CA LEU A 868 40.11 25.23 11.97
C LEU A 868 40.60 24.31 10.85
N CYS A 869 41.15 24.89 9.76
CA CYS A 869 41.78 24.13 8.69
C CYS A 869 43.02 23.38 9.19
N GLN A 870 43.85 24.03 10.00
CA GLN A 870 45.03 23.40 10.58
C GLN A 870 44.66 22.26 11.55
N ILE A 871 43.66 22.43 12.38
CA ILE A 871 43.13 21.38 13.26
C ILE A 871 42.57 20.20 12.46
N ARG A 872 41.81 20.46 11.42
CA ARG A 872 41.28 19.43 10.53
C ARG A 872 42.40 18.61 9.89
N ASP A 873 43.38 19.27 9.36
CA ASP A 873 44.49 18.63 8.66
C ASP A 873 45.40 17.83 9.63
N GLU A 874 45.60 18.31 10.86
CA GLU A 874 46.26 17.55 11.92
C GLU A 874 45.46 16.30 12.35
N ILE A 875 44.15 16.39 12.45
CA ILE A 875 43.29 15.26 12.81
C ILE A 875 43.21 14.21 11.69
N ILE A 876 43.10 14.66 10.42
CA ILE A 876 43.07 13.76 9.25
C ILE A 876 44.39 13.03 9.06
N GLY A 877 45.51 13.69 9.40
CA GLY A 877 46.88 13.11 9.30
C GLY A 877 47.21 12.08 10.40
N LEU A 878 46.37 11.87 11.39
CA LEU A 878 46.61 10.96 12.50
C LEU A 878 46.25 9.51 12.14
N ASP A 879 47.22 8.61 12.20
CA ASP A 879 46.94 7.16 12.14
C ASP A 879 46.57 6.61 13.54
N ILE A 880 45.31 6.64 13.84
CA ILE A 880 44.74 6.30 15.17
C ILE A 880 45.08 4.85 15.58
N ASN A 881 45.27 3.96 14.62
CA ASN A 881 45.50 2.53 14.89
C ASN A 881 46.92 2.22 15.36
N ASN A 882 47.88 3.14 15.10
CA ASN A 882 49.29 2.96 15.43
C ASN A 882 49.75 3.88 16.56
N LEU A 883 48.86 4.70 17.18
CA LEU A 883 49.20 5.59 18.29
C LEU A 883 49.18 4.88 19.64
N THR A 884 50.25 5.04 20.41
CA THR A 884 50.23 4.67 21.81
C THR A 884 49.38 5.65 22.65
N PRO A 885 48.79 5.25 23.82
CA PRO A 885 48.01 6.15 24.66
C PRO A 885 48.74 7.46 25.05
N VAL A 886 50.07 7.42 25.20
CA VAL A 886 50.87 8.60 25.55
C VAL A 886 51.01 9.54 24.35
N GLU A 887 51.19 8.99 23.18
CA GLU A 887 51.27 9.77 21.93
C GLU A 887 49.91 10.40 21.58
N ALA A 888 48.81 9.68 21.77
CA ALA A 888 47.47 10.23 21.62
C ALA A 888 47.23 11.43 22.57
N LEU A 889 47.65 11.33 23.81
CA LEU A 889 47.50 12.41 24.80
C LEU A 889 48.36 13.64 24.44
N ASN A 890 49.57 13.41 23.88
CA ASN A 890 50.45 14.48 23.42
C ASN A 890 49.84 15.19 22.18
N LYS A 891 49.29 14.42 21.22
CA LYS A 891 48.62 14.98 20.07
C LYS A 891 47.36 15.76 20.43
N LEU A 892 46.56 15.30 21.33
CA LEU A 892 45.40 16.04 21.87
C LEU A 892 45.86 17.37 22.55
N ASN A 893 47.02 17.37 23.24
CA ASN A 893 47.58 18.58 23.84
C ASN A 893 48.12 19.57 22.76
N GLU A 894 48.67 19.07 21.68
CA GLU A 894 49.08 19.90 20.54
C GLU A 894 47.86 20.56 19.90
N ILE A 895 46.81 19.81 19.58
CA ILE A 895 45.57 20.33 19.02
C ILE A 895 44.94 21.36 19.98
N LYS A 896 44.93 21.07 21.28
CA LYS A 896 44.45 22.03 22.29
C LYS A 896 45.25 23.33 22.30
N LYS A 897 46.59 23.31 22.13
CA LYS A 897 47.43 24.52 22.04
C LYS A 897 47.08 25.34 20.79
N ILE A 898 46.82 24.70 19.64
CA ILE A 898 46.37 25.37 18.42
C ILE A 898 45.06 26.12 18.67
N VAL A 899 44.08 25.47 19.35
CA VAL A 899 42.77 26.07 19.67
C VAL A 899 42.90 27.23 20.67
N THR A 900 43.78 27.12 21.67
CA THR A 900 43.89 28.12 22.74
C THR A 900 44.86 29.26 22.45
N GLY A 901 45.61 29.20 21.33
CA GLY A 901 46.60 30.25 20.98
C GLY A 901 47.75 30.41 21.95
N ARG A 902 47.98 29.40 22.82
CA ARG A 902 49.15 29.43 23.77
C ARG A 902 50.24 28.49 23.25
N SER A 903 51.39 29.05 22.93
CA SER A 903 52.63 28.33 22.60
C SER A 903 53.19 27.55 23.79
#